data_36aebb6cb3499213afc87c4f71170fbe
#
_entry.id   36aebb6cb3499213afc87c4f71170fbe
#
_cell.length_a   1.000
_cell.length_b   1.000
_cell.length_c   1.000
_cell.angle_alpha   90.00
_cell.angle_beta   90.00
_cell.angle_gamma   90.00
#
_symmetry.space_group_name_H-M   'P 1'
#
loop_
_entity.id
_entity.type
_entity.pdbx_description
1 polymer ?
#
loop_
_entity_poly.entity_id
_entity_poly.type
_entity_poly.pdbx_seq_one_letter_code
_entity_poly.pdbx_strand_id
1 'polypeptide(L)'
;MDRALDILKQYYGYSSFREGQENIIREILNGNDVLTIMPTGGGKSICYQVPAMLLDGITIVISPLISLMKDQVDNINNLGIKSAYINSSLNNIEINNILDEAAKNEIKILYVAPERLESHVFLELIASINVSMVAVDEAHCVSQWGHDFRSSYRRISRVVSLLRNRPIVAAFTATATAEVRDDIIKLLELNNPKIFISGFDRKNLKIIIEKGVNKKNYILDYINSNKDESGIIYCSTRKEVDSLYDLLISKGLEVEKYHAGLNDEYRKEAQESFIYDKVNIIIATNAFGMGIDKPNVRYVIHYNMPKNIEGYYQEIGRAGRDGEDSECIMLFSPGDVQTQKYIIETATENTVRKENELEKLQTMINLVYTQDCYRKYILNYFGEQYDERCNNCSNCEAPGELVDKSVDAQKVISCVYRMGQRFGIGMVVDVLRGSKNKKVYELGFDELSTYGIVKNYTKDALTEFINMLISHGYLNYKGEYPVLKLNQLSMDIVKGEKQVFVKEQVVKKIKIEENELFIILKELRMEISREEKIPPYMVFGDSTLKELSNRMPITDEQFLDISGVGNSKLNKYGDKFMAKIKEYIEEKNIEVNWSFNRTKSTNISFDEVLENDDNKKYSKTKEEGEKRKSHDITVDYIKLGKSLKEIAKERNLALTTIMGHVQQYISEGNEINFKINLEEFFDNDEEKIILKAIDEVGYNKLKDIKEIVPSEITYDAIRAVVLKKIISYN
;
A
#
# COMPACT_ATOMS: atom_id res chain seq x y z
N MET A 1 10.73 -23.07 16.49
CA MET A 1 9.79 -22.52 15.45
C MET A 1 8.58 -23.43 15.25
N ASP A 2 8.70 -24.76 15.31
CA ASP A 2 7.56 -25.68 15.11
C ASP A 2 6.37 -25.35 16.04
N ARG A 3 6.63 -25.16 17.35
CA ARG A 3 5.60 -24.73 18.31
C ARG A 3 4.93 -23.40 17.96
N ALA A 4 5.68 -22.46 17.36
CA ALA A 4 5.12 -21.18 16.91
C ALA A 4 4.21 -21.39 15.69
N LEU A 5 4.58 -22.30 14.80
CA LEU A 5 3.77 -22.67 13.65
C LEU A 5 2.49 -23.42 14.08
N ASP A 6 2.60 -24.28 15.10
CA ASP A 6 1.43 -24.99 15.66
C ASP A 6 0.42 -23.98 16.26
N ILE A 7 0.89 -22.98 17.00
CA ILE A 7 0.03 -21.87 17.50
C ILE A 7 -0.62 -21.11 16.36
N LEU A 8 0.14 -20.77 15.32
CA LEU A 8 -0.39 -20.08 14.14
C LEU A 8 -1.51 -20.89 13.48
N LYS A 9 -1.31 -22.21 13.31
CA LYS A 9 -2.32 -23.11 12.74
C LYS A 9 -3.56 -23.26 13.63
N GLN A 10 -3.29 -23.48 14.92
CA GLN A 10 -4.37 -23.79 15.88
C GLN A 10 -5.30 -22.60 16.10
N TYR A 11 -4.75 -21.41 16.33
CA TYR A 11 -5.53 -20.24 16.72
C TYR A 11 -5.93 -19.35 15.53
N TYR A 12 -5.02 -19.17 14.56
CA TYR A 12 -5.23 -18.24 13.44
C TYR A 12 -5.63 -18.92 12.13
N GLY A 13 -5.52 -20.23 12.01
CA GLY A 13 -5.89 -21.00 10.82
C GLY A 13 -4.91 -20.86 9.64
N TYR A 14 -3.72 -20.26 9.84
CA TYR A 14 -2.71 -20.12 8.79
C TYR A 14 -1.72 -21.26 8.83
N SER A 15 -1.37 -21.82 7.66
CA SER A 15 -0.42 -22.92 7.53
C SER A 15 1.04 -22.49 7.52
N SER A 16 1.32 -21.20 7.27
CA SER A 16 2.67 -20.63 7.23
C SER A 16 2.67 -19.17 7.64
N PHE A 17 3.80 -18.70 8.14
CA PHE A 17 4.03 -17.28 8.37
C PHE A 17 4.17 -16.54 7.05
N ARG A 18 3.79 -15.26 7.02
CA ARG A 18 4.10 -14.35 5.91
C ARG A 18 5.60 -14.05 5.89
N GLU A 19 6.09 -13.57 4.75
CA GLU A 19 7.50 -13.19 4.59
C GLU A 19 7.96 -12.24 5.71
N GLY A 20 9.07 -12.55 6.35
CA GLY A 20 9.66 -11.78 7.45
C GLY A 20 9.10 -12.06 8.85
N GLN A 21 7.84 -12.52 9.01
CA GLN A 21 7.25 -12.78 10.33
C GLN A 21 8.01 -13.86 11.12
N GLU A 22 8.40 -14.92 10.46
CA GLU A 22 9.13 -16.03 11.09
C GLU A 22 10.44 -15.57 11.73
N ASN A 23 11.21 -14.72 11.04
CA ASN A 23 12.48 -14.20 11.54
C ASN A 23 12.27 -13.29 12.76
N ILE A 24 11.25 -12.43 12.74
CA ILE A 24 10.90 -11.57 13.87
C ILE A 24 10.53 -12.40 15.09
N ILE A 25 9.64 -13.37 14.92
CA ILE A 25 9.19 -14.28 16.00
C ILE A 25 10.39 -15.07 16.57
N ARG A 26 11.28 -15.56 15.72
CA ARG A 26 12.48 -16.30 16.12
C ARG A 26 13.40 -15.43 16.99
N GLU A 27 13.65 -14.19 16.61
CA GLU A 27 14.52 -13.31 17.40
C GLU A 27 13.89 -12.93 18.74
N ILE A 28 12.59 -12.70 18.79
CA ILE A 28 11.88 -12.51 20.07
C ILE A 28 12.01 -13.75 20.97
N LEU A 29 11.79 -14.95 20.43
CA LEU A 29 11.91 -16.20 21.20
C LEU A 29 13.34 -16.50 21.62
N ASN A 30 14.34 -15.96 20.93
CA ASN A 30 15.76 -16.02 21.32
C ASN A 30 16.11 -15.00 22.43
N GLY A 31 15.17 -14.17 22.86
CA GLY A 31 15.39 -13.16 23.92
C GLY A 31 15.98 -11.85 23.43
N ASN A 32 15.99 -11.57 22.12
CA ASN A 32 16.50 -10.34 21.56
C ASN A 32 15.43 -9.25 21.48
N ASP A 33 15.81 -8.01 21.77
CA ASP A 33 14.98 -6.86 21.44
C ASP A 33 14.83 -6.73 19.92
N VAL A 34 13.67 -6.29 19.44
CA VAL A 34 13.42 -6.13 18.02
C VAL A 34 12.80 -4.76 17.69
N LEU A 35 13.19 -4.20 16.57
CA LEU A 35 12.49 -3.09 15.93
C LEU A 35 11.97 -3.56 14.57
N THR A 36 10.66 -3.57 14.42
CA THR A 36 9.99 -4.05 13.22
C THR A 36 9.24 -2.92 12.53
N ILE A 37 9.62 -2.65 11.28
CA ILE A 37 8.91 -1.74 10.39
C ILE A 37 8.21 -2.58 9.32
N MET A 38 6.89 -2.62 9.39
CA MET A 38 6.06 -3.46 8.56
C MET A 38 4.77 -2.72 8.18
N PRO A 39 4.35 -2.72 6.91
CA PRO A 39 3.19 -1.97 6.45
C PRO A 39 1.92 -2.37 7.20
N THR A 40 0.93 -1.48 7.20
CA THR A 40 -0.40 -1.80 7.72
C THR A 40 -0.97 -2.99 6.94
N GLY A 41 -1.59 -3.96 7.64
CA GLY A 41 -2.03 -5.22 7.05
C GLY A 41 -0.94 -6.27 6.86
N GLY A 42 0.34 -5.96 7.16
CA GLY A 42 1.45 -6.93 7.11
C GLY A 42 1.42 -8.01 8.20
N GLY A 43 0.51 -7.90 9.18
CA GLY A 43 0.37 -8.87 10.27
C GLY A 43 1.31 -8.64 11.46
N LYS A 44 1.60 -7.37 11.79
CA LYS A 44 2.40 -6.99 12.99
C LYS A 44 1.92 -7.66 14.28
N SER A 45 0.60 -7.75 14.47
CA SER A 45 0.01 -8.33 15.70
C SER A 45 0.43 -9.78 15.92
N ILE A 46 0.47 -10.59 14.88
CA ILE A 46 0.92 -12.00 14.95
C ILE A 46 2.37 -12.10 15.44
N CYS A 47 3.23 -11.12 15.06
CA CYS A 47 4.64 -11.14 15.43
C CYS A 47 4.89 -11.02 16.96
N TYR A 48 3.95 -10.45 17.72
CA TYR A 48 4.03 -10.41 19.18
C TYR A 48 3.02 -11.35 19.87
N GLN A 49 1.87 -11.62 19.25
CA GLN A 49 0.85 -12.49 19.84
C GLN A 49 1.31 -13.96 19.90
N VAL A 50 1.94 -14.47 18.85
CA VAL A 50 2.47 -15.85 18.83
C VAL A 50 3.59 -16.04 19.85
N PRO A 51 4.63 -15.19 19.95
CA PRO A 51 5.61 -15.28 21.04
C PRO A 51 5.00 -15.16 22.42
N ALA A 52 4.01 -14.28 22.63
CA ALA A 52 3.34 -14.11 23.92
C ALA A 52 2.77 -15.44 24.48
N MET A 53 2.30 -16.31 23.61
CA MET A 53 1.77 -17.63 24.01
C MET A 53 2.85 -18.65 24.35
N LEU A 54 4.10 -18.44 23.89
CA LEU A 54 5.21 -19.35 24.09
C LEU A 54 6.12 -18.92 25.24
N LEU A 55 6.17 -17.62 25.52
CA LEU A 55 7.00 -17.07 26.58
C LEU A 55 6.38 -17.34 27.96
N ASP A 56 7.25 -17.49 28.96
CA ASP A 56 6.83 -17.70 30.36
C ASP A 56 6.55 -16.34 31.03
N GLY A 57 5.30 -16.14 31.47
CA GLY A 57 4.81 -14.88 32.00
C GLY A 57 3.81 -14.19 31.06
N ILE A 58 3.58 -12.90 31.27
CA ILE A 58 2.66 -12.09 30.48
C ILE A 58 3.40 -11.21 29.47
N THR A 59 2.72 -10.89 28.38
CA THR A 59 3.13 -9.85 27.45
C THR A 59 2.31 -8.59 27.65
N ILE A 60 2.98 -7.46 27.85
CA ILE A 60 2.34 -6.15 27.87
C ILE A 60 2.43 -5.54 26.50
N VAL A 61 1.30 -5.14 25.95
CA VAL A 61 1.21 -4.41 24.65
C VAL A 61 0.84 -2.96 24.92
N ILE A 62 1.75 -2.06 24.66
CA ILE A 62 1.49 -0.62 24.77
C ILE A 62 0.95 -0.15 23.43
N SER A 63 -0.30 0.33 23.43
CA SER A 63 -1.00 0.80 22.22
C SER A 63 -1.64 2.17 22.47
N PRO A 64 -1.59 3.11 21.48
CA PRO A 64 -2.01 4.48 21.67
C PRO A 64 -3.53 4.69 21.66
N LEU A 65 -4.33 3.64 21.40
CA LEU A 65 -5.74 3.77 21.06
C LEU A 65 -6.63 2.79 21.79
N ILE A 66 -7.58 3.35 22.53
CA ILE A 66 -8.54 2.60 23.34
C ILE A 66 -9.43 1.69 22.46
N SER A 67 -9.92 2.18 21.32
CA SER A 67 -10.75 1.40 20.40
C SER A 67 -10.00 0.21 19.82
N LEU A 68 -8.75 0.41 19.38
CA LEU A 68 -7.92 -0.68 18.85
C LEU A 68 -7.64 -1.75 19.91
N MET A 69 -7.35 -1.33 21.14
CA MET A 69 -7.11 -2.27 22.25
C MET A 69 -8.31 -3.18 22.47
N LYS A 70 -9.52 -2.59 22.49
CA LYS A 70 -10.76 -3.36 22.67
C LYS A 70 -10.94 -4.36 21.54
N ASP A 71 -10.85 -3.92 20.27
CA ASP A 71 -11.02 -4.77 19.10
C ASP A 71 -9.99 -5.92 19.07
N GLN A 72 -8.73 -5.62 19.40
CA GLN A 72 -7.68 -6.65 19.50
C GLN A 72 -7.95 -7.65 20.60
N VAL A 73 -8.35 -7.18 21.80
CA VAL A 73 -8.68 -8.06 22.94
C VAL A 73 -9.90 -8.94 22.63
N ASP A 74 -10.95 -8.38 22.05
CA ASP A 74 -12.14 -9.12 21.67
C ASP A 74 -11.79 -10.21 20.62
N ASN A 75 -10.98 -9.86 19.62
CA ASN A 75 -10.51 -10.82 18.61
C ASN A 75 -9.68 -11.95 19.20
N ILE A 76 -8.72 -11.64 20.10
CA ILE A 76 -7.85 -12.63 20.75
C ILE A 76 -8.67 -13.55 21.67
N ASN A 77 -9.62 -13.00 22.43
CA ASN A 77 -10.49 -13.76 23.31
C ASN A 77 -11.41 -14.70 22.50
N ASN A 78 -11.91 -14.26 21.34
CA ASN A 78 -12.69 -15.11 20.43
C ASN A 78 -11.88 -16.28 19.86
N LEU A 79 -10.55 -16.15 19.78
CA LEU A 79 -9.64 -17.26 19.43
C LEU A 79 -9.36 -18.21 20.61
N GLY A 80 -9.88 -17.91 21.80
CA GLY A 80 -9.66 -18.71 23.01
C GLY A 80 -8.38 -18.37 23.78
N ILE A 81 -7.72 -17.23 23.48
CA ILE A 81 -6.53 -16.75 24.17
C ILE A 81 -6.95 -15.69 25.17
N LYS A 82 -6.77 -15.92 26.47
CA LYS A 82 -7.15 -14.95 27.49
C LYS A 82 -6.30 -13.69 27.39
N SER A 83 -6.96 -12.56 27.12
CA SER A 83 -6.39 -11.21 27.05
C SER A 83 -7.30 -10.19 27.70
N ALA A 84 -6.70 -9.07 28.15
CA ALA A 84 -7.43 -7.95 28.73
C ALA A 84 -6.80 -6.62 28.30
N TYR A 85 -7.49 -5.51 28.59
CA TYR A 85 -6.95 -4.16 28.39
C TYR A 85 -7.14 -3.29 29.62
N ILE A 86 -6.23 -2.32 29.81
CA ILE A 86 -6.30 -1.29 30.84
C ILE A 86 -6.16 0.08 30.20
N ASN A 87 -7.23 0.88 30.29
CA ASN A 87 -7.29 2.22 29.72
C ASN A 87 -7.99 3.22 30.68
N SER A 88 -8.26 4.45 30.24
CA SER A 88 -8.89 5.47 31.05
C SER A 88 -10.38 5.25 31.36
N SER A 89 -11.05 4.33 30.65
CA SER A 89 -12.48 4.06 30.88
C SER A 89 -12.75 3.11 32.06
N LEU A 90 -11.73 2.37 32.53
CA LEU A 90 -11.87 1.40 33.60
C LEU A 90 -11.71 2.06 35.00
N ASN A 91 -12.52 1.62 35.93
CA ASN A 91 -12.39 2.00 37.34
C ASN A 91 -11.31 1.19 38.07
N ASN A 92 -10.93 1.61 39.28
CA ASN A 92 -9.84 0.97 40.04
C ASN A 92 -10.14 -0.50 40.41
N ILE A 93 -11.40 -0.87 40.63
CA ILE A 93 -11.78 -2.24 40.99
C ILE A 93 -11.56 -3.17 39.77
N GLU A 94 -12.01 -2.72 38.63
CA GLU A 94 -11.79 -3.47 37.38
C GLU A 94 -10.30 -3.67 37.04
N ILE A 95 -9.51 -2.59 37.22
CA ILE A 95 -8.06 -2.62 37.05
C ILE A 95 -7.40 -3.64 37.96
N ASN A 96 -7.75 -3.62 39.28
CA ASN A 96 -7.19 -4.53 40.27
C ASN A 96 -7.54 -6.00 39.94
N ASN A 97 -8.78 -6.28 39.54
CA ASN A 97 -9.19 -7.63 39.10
C ASN A 97 -8.37 -8.12 37.94
N ILE A 98 -8.16 -7.31 36.91
CA ILE A 98 -7.34 -7.64 35.74
C ILE A 98 -5.88 -7.93 36.14
N LEU A 99 -5.32 -7.10 37.03
CA LEU A 99 -3.95 -7.28 37.50
C LEU A 99 -3.80 -8.51 38.39
N ASP A 100 -4.80 -8.87 39.17
CA ASP A 100 -4.84 -10.10 39.97
C ASP A 100 -4.89 -11.37 39.05
N GLU A 101 -5.68 -11.32 37.98
CA GLU A 101 -5.71 -12.38 36.97
C GLU A 101 -4.36 -12.48 36.23
N ALA A 102 -3.74 -11.35 35.90
CA ALA A 102 -2.42 -11.28 35.29
C ALA A 102 -1.34 -11.86 36.21
N ALA A 103 -1.38 -11.55 37.52
CA ALA A 103 -0.45 -12.08 38.52
C ALA A 103 -0.56 -13.61 38.68
N LYS A 104 -1.76 -14.17 38.46
CA LYS A 104 -2.01 -15.63 38.46
C LYS A 104 -1.66 -16.31 37.13
N ASN A 105 -1.10 -15.58 36.15
CA ASN A 105 -0.85 -16.04 34.78
C ASN A 105 -2.11 -16.54 34.04
N GLU A 106 -3.30 -16.06 34.44
CA GLU A 106 -4.56 -16.37 33.74
C GLU A 106 -4.70 -15.55 32.46
N ILE A 107 -4.05 -14.38 32.38
CA ILE A 107 -3.99 -13.51 31.19
C ILE A 107 -2.63 -13.68 30.53
N LYS A 108 -2.59 -13.88 29.21
CA LYS A 108 -1.35 -13.97 28.43
C LYS A 108 -0.92 -12.65 27.81
N ILE A 109 -1.90 -11.83 27.41
CA ILE A 109 -1.64 -10.55 26.75
C ILE A 109 -2.45 -9.46 27.43
N LEU A 110 -1.76 -8.43 27.90
CA LEU A 110 -2.35 -7.27 28.54
C LEU A 110 -2.08 -6.00 27.73
N TYR A 111 -3.12 -5.44 27.13
CA TYR A 111 -3.03 -4.16 26.42
C TYR A 111 -3.13 -3.00 27.41
N VAL A 112 -2.24 -2.01 27.28
CA VAL A 112 -2.13 -0.88 28.21
C VAL A 112 -2.07 0.43 27.45
N ALA A 113 -2.92 1.38 27.79
CA ALA A 113 -2.85 2.74 27.28
C ALA A 113 -1.60 3.47 27.85
N PRO A 114 -0.82 4.17 27.03
CA PRO A 114 0.43 4.80 27.44
C PRO A 114 0.26 5.82 28.58
N GLU A 115 -0.92 6.43 28.71
CA GLU A 115 -1.25 7.37 29.80
C GLU A 115 -1.28 6.68 31.19
N ARG A 116 -1.55 5.36 31.23
CA ARG A 116 -1.52 4.57 32.48
C ARG A 116 -0.12 4.39 33.05
N LEU A 117 0.91 4.54 32.21
CA LEU A 117 2.30 4.51 32.65
C LEU A 117 2.71 5.73 33.51
N GLU A 118 1.80 6.67 33.70
CA GLU A 118 1.97 7.80 34.64
C GLU A 118 1.50 7.50 36.07
N SER A 119 0.69 6.46 36.26
CA SER A 119 0.11 6.09 37.53
C SER A 119 1.11 5.29 38.39
N HIS A 120 1.54 5.85 39.54
CA HIS A 120 2.41 5.15 40.50
C HIS A 120 1.80 3.84 40.98
N VAL A 121 0.52 3.82 41.29
CA VAL A 121 -0.20 2.62 41.75
C VAL A 121 -0.14 1.51 40.67
N PHE A 122 -0.36 1.90 39.41
CA PHE A 122 -0.26 0.95 38.29
C PHE A 122 1.16 0.39 38.17
N LEU A 123 2.18 1.25 38.26
CA LEU A 123 3.60 0.83 38.13
C LEU A 123 4.03 -0.10 39.28
N GLU A 124 3.61 0.14 40.51
CA GLU A 124 3.88 -0.74 41.64
C GLU A 124 3.25 -2.12 41.47
N LEU A 125 2.01 -2.19 40.99
CA LEU A 125 1.30 -3.44 40.77
C LEU A 125 1.96 -4.24 39.62
N ILE A 126 2.28 -3.57 38.51
CA ILE A 126 2.90 -4.24 37.35
C ILE A 126 4.33 -4.75 37.63
N ALA A 127 5.06 -4.05 38.53
CA ALA A 127 6.40 -4.46 38.97
C ALA A 127 6.42 -5.81 39.72
N SER A 128 5.28 -6.24 40.27
CA SER A 128 5.14 -7.54 40.94
C SER A 128 4.84 -8.71 40.01
N ILE A 129 4.44 -8.44 38.77
CA ILE A 129 4.01 -9.44 37.76
C ILE A 129 5.23 -9.91 36.97
N ASN A 130 5.25 -11.18 36.59
CA ASN A 130 6.28 -11.71 35.69
C ASN A 130 5.99 -11.28 34.24
N VAL A 131 6.66 -10.23 33.77
CA VAL A 131 6.53 -9.70 32.42
C VAL A 131 7.65 -10.24 31.56
N SER A 132 7.32 -11.02 30.55
CA SER A 132 8.31 -11.63 29.63
C SER A 132 8.62 -10.73 28.44
N MET A 133 7.65 -9.97 27.97
CA MET A 133 7.82 -9.08 26.81
C MET A 133 6.99 -7.80 26.96
N VAL A 134 7.54 -6.69 26.50
CA VAL A 134 6.84 -5.42 26.27
C VAL A 134 6.80 -5.16 24.76
N ALA A 135 5.65 -5.33 24.15
CA ALA A 135 5.40 -4.97 22.77
C ALA A 135 4.94 -3.50 22.69
N VAL A 136 5.62 -2.70 21.90
CA VAL A 136 5.28 -1.28 21.69
C VAL A 136 4.68 -1.13 20.31
N ASP A 137 3.37 -1.02 20.26
CA ASP A 137 2.65 -0.77 19.00
C ASP A 137 2.70 0.73 18.66
N GLU A 138 2.69 1.04 17.36
CA GLU A 138 2.88 2.39 16.81
C GLU A 138 4.09 3.12 17.46
N ALA A 139 5.23 2.42 17.52
CA ALA A 139 6.44 2.88 18.20
C ALA A 139 6.96 4.25 17.72
N HIS A 140 6.59 4.68 16.48
CA HIS A 140 6.89 6.02 15.97
C HIS A 140 6.35 7.15 16.86
N CYS A 141 5.34 6.87 17.71
CA CYS A 141 4.78 7.85 18.66
C CYS A 141 5.79 8.33 19.71
N VAL A 142 6.92 7.62 19.91
CA VAL A 142 7.97 8.04 20.87
C VAL A 142 8.80 9.21 20.34
N SER A 143 8.95 9.31 19.01
CA SER A 143 9.78 10.32 18.35
C SER A 143 9.05 11.63 18.12
N GLN A 144 9.69 12.76 18.43
CA GLN A 144 9.17 14.10 18.07
C GLN A 144 9.11 14.33 16.54
N TRP A 145 9.91 13.60 15.80
CA TRP A 145 9.94 13.60 14.34
C TRP A 145 8.90 12.67 13.74
N GLY A 146 8.27 11.81 14.57
CA GLY A 146 7.11 11.01 14.16
C GLY A 146 5.90 11.89 13.83
N HIS A 147 5.01 11.41 12.99
CA HIS A 147 3.81 12.16 12.57
C HIS A 147 2.70 12.21 13.64
N ASP A 148 2.75 11.35 14.67
CA ASP A 148 1.83 11.31 15.83
C ASP A 148 2.61 11.19 17.15
N PHE A 149 3.39 12.21 17.46
CA PHE A 149 4.17 12.25 18.70
C PHE A 149 3.28 12.28 19.94
N ARG A 150 3.55 11.35 20.90
CA ARG A 150 2.89 11.26 22.20
C ARG A 150 3.90 11.26 23.34
N SER A 151 3.86 12.25 24.20
CA SER A 151 4.82 12.40 25.30
C SER A 151 4.79 11.21 26.28
N SER A 152 3.64 10.55 26.47
CA SER A 152 3.47 9.37 27.31
C SER A 152 4.34 8.18 26.87
N TYR A 153 4.65 8.04 25.57
CA TYR A 153 5.53 6.98 25.05
C TYR A 153 6.98 7.08 25.57
N ARG A 154 7.44 8.27 25.92
CA ARG A 154 8.79 8.45 26.51
C ARG A 154 8.94 7.82 27.87
N ARG A 155 7.85 7.44 28.53
CA ARG A 155 7.88 6.77 29.84
C ARG A 155 8.09 5.25 29.73
N ILE A 156 7.99 4.68 28.55
CA ILE A 156 8.09 3.23 28.32
C ILE A 156 9.43 2.69 28.79
N SER A 157 10.54 3.34 28.46
CA SER A 157 11.88 2.89 28.89
C SER A 157 12.01 2.87 30.42
N ARG A 158 11.46 3.89 31.11
CA ARG A 158 11.41 3.92 32.56
C ARG A 158 10.59 2.76 33.12
N VAL A 159 9.45 2.44 32.51
CA VAL A 159 8.62 1.29 32.96
C VAL A 159 9.39 -0.01 32.81
N VAL A 160 10.03 -0.24 31.66
CA VAL A 160 10.87 -1.41 31.40
C VAL A 160 11.97 -1.56 32.47
N SER A 161 12.60 -0.45 32.90
CA SER A 161 13.65 -0.47 33.93
C SER A 161 13.14 -0.75 35.34
N LEU A 162 11.85 -0.52 35.63
CA LEU A 162 11.23 -0.79 36.93
C LEU A 162 10.78 -2.26 37.09
N LEU A 163 10.67 -3.01 36.00
CA LEU A 163 10.24 -4.41 36.03
C LEU A 163 11.35 -5.29 36.63
N ARG A 164 10.96 -6.29 37.42
CA ARG A 164 11.84 -7.15 38.23
C ARG A 164 12.95 -7.81 37.41
N ASN A 165 12.60 -8.30 36.21
CA ASN A 165 13.52 -8.77 35.19
C ASN A 165 13.28 -7.91 33.95
N ARG A 166 14.35 -7.43 33.29
CA ARG A 166 14.17 -6.70 32.04
C ARG A 166 13.51 -7.60 31.01
N PRO A 167 12.27 -7.26 30.56
CA PRO A 167 11.59 -8.02 29.53
C PRO A 167 12.23 -7.79 28.16
N ILE A 168 11.89 -8.63 27.21
CA ILE A 168 12.17 -8.38 25.78
C ILE A 168 11.35 -7.15 25.36
N VAL A 169 11.96 -6.20 24.68
CA VAL A 169 11.26 -5.04 24.11
C VAL A 169 11.12 -5.22 22.62
N ALA A 170 9.87 -5.32 22.16
CA ALA A 170 9.55 -5.51 20.74
C ALA A 170 8.77 -4.29 20.21
N ALA A 171 9.43 -3.43 19.43
CA ALA A 171 8.86 -2.21 18.89
C ALA A 171 8.33 -2.43 17.47
N PHE A 172 7.08 -2.01 17.22
CA PHE A 172 6.39 -2.19 15.94
C PHE A 172 5.85 -0.85 15.42
N THR A 173 6.04 -0.60 14.14
CA THR A 173 5.43 0.54 13.46
C THR A 173 5.21 0.25 11.98
N ALA A 174 4.27 0.97 11.35
CA ALA A 174 4.07 0.90 9.90
C ALA A 174 4.93 1.93 9.15
N THR A 175 5.33 3.01 9.81
CA THR A 175 5.96 4.18 9.19
C THR A 175 7.12 4.65 10.05
N ALA A 176 8.34 4.57 9.53
CA ALA A 176 9.50 5.17 10.17
C ALA A 176 10.57 5.49 9.13
N THR A 177 10.93 6.77 9.03
CA THR A 177 12.15 7.20 8.32
C THR A 177 13.39 6.77 9.10
N ALA A 178 14.57 6.88 8.50
CA ALA A 178 15.82 6.54 9.18
C ALA A 178 15.99 7.27 10.52
N GLU A 179 15.67 8.56 10.55
CA GLU A 179 15.72 9.40 11.74
C GLU A 179 14.76 8.93 12.84
N VAL A 180 13.52 8.59 12.46
CA VAL A 180 12.52 8.06 13.42
C VAL A 180 12.95 6.69 13.96
N ARG A 181 13.62 5.84 13.16
CA ARG A 181 14.17 4.56 13.62
C ARG A 181 15.22 4.72 14.70
N ASP A 182 16.17 5.64 14.47
CA ASP A 182 17.24 5.92 15.43
C ASP A 182 16.67 6.48 16.75
N ASP A 183 15.66 7.33 16.66
CA ASP A 183 14.92 7.83 17.82
C ASP A 183 14.22 6.72 18.59
N ILE A 184 13.52 5.80 17.91
CA ILE A 184 12.86 4.66 18.56
C ILE A 184 13.86 3.83 19.35
N ILE A 185 14.99 3.46 18.74
CA ILE A 185 16.04 2.66 19.39
C ILE A 185 16.56 3.38 20.63
N LYS A 186 16.88 4.65 20.51
CA LYS A 186 17.44 5.48 21.60
C LYS A 186 16.43 5.74 22.72
N LEU A 187 15.20 6.15 22.38
CA LEU A 187 14.22 6.62 23.37
C LEU A 187 13.50 5.47 24.09
N LEU A 188 13.39 4.29 23.46
CA LEU A 188 12.89 3.07 24.11
C LEU A 188 14.03 2.28 24.77
N GLU A 189 15.29 2.72 24.68
CA GLU A 189 16.47 2.07 25.25
C GLU A 189 16.58 0.56 24.83
N LEU A 190 16.37 0.33 23.53
CA LEU A 190 16.45 -1.03 22.99
C LEU A 190 17.88 -1.57 23.09
N ASN A 191 18.04 -2.78 23.61
CA ASN A 191 19.35 -3.40 23.83
C ASN A 191 19.79 -4.17 22.58
N ASN A 192 20.68 -3.59 21.77
CA ASN A 192 21.23 -4.19 20.55
C ASN A 192 20.15 -4.85 19.67
N PRO A 193 19.09 -4.11 19.30
CA PRO A 193 17.90 -4.69 18.68
C PRO A 193 18.20 -5.29 17.30
N LYS A 194 17.48 -6.35 16.97
CA LYS A 194 17.39 -6.83 15.58
C LYS A 194 16.38 -5.97 14.82
N ILE A 195 16.81 -5.36 13.72
CA ILE A 195 15.98 -4.46 12.91
C ILE A 195 15.42 -5.21 11.72
N PHE A 196 14.11 -5.19 11.57
CA PHE A 196 13.39 -5.81 10.45
C PHE A 196 12.62 -4.75 9.69
N ILE A 197 12.85 -4.67 8.39
CA ILE A 197 12.12 -3.79 7.47
C ILE A 197 11.56 -4.68 6.37
N SER A 198 10.25 -4.95 6.39
CA SER A 198 9.60 -5.85 5.44
C SER A 198 9.11 -5.16 4.17
N GLY A 199 9.65 -3.97 3.87
CA GLY A 199 9.25 -3.16 2.73
C GLY A 199 7.98 -2.35 2.99
N PHE A 200 7.78 -1.32 2.16
CA PHE A 200 6.61 -0.45 2.22
C PHE A 200 5.67 -0.67 1.02
N ASP A 201 6.05 -1.52 0.06
CA ASP A 201 5.25 -1.71 -1.14
C ASP A 201 3.96 -2.50 -0.88
N ARG A 202 2.83 -1.88 -1.23
CA ARG A 202 1.49 -2.47 -1.25
C ARG A 202 1.01 -2.55 -2.70
N LYS A 203 1.38 -3.62 -3.40
CA LYS A 203 1.15 -3.80 -4.85
C LYS A 203 -0.33 -3.76 -5.24
N ASN A 204 -1.21 -4.19 -4.34
CA ASN A 204 -2.66 -4.19 -4.54
C ASN A 204 -3.32 -2.81 -4.38
N LEU A 205 -2.59 -1.77 -3.98
CA LEU A 205 -3.15 -0.42 -3.87
C LEU A 205 -2.86 0.39 -5.13
N LYS A 206 -3.90 0.82 -5.84
CA LYS A 206 -3.81 1.75 -6.96
C LYS A 206 -3.81 3.18 -6.46
N ILE A 207 -2.77 3.96 -6.78
CA ILE A 207 -2.64 5.36 -6.33
C ILE A 207 -3.11 6.29 -7.45
N ILE A 208 -4.12 7.10 -7.14
CA ILE A 208 -4.73 8.05 -8.08
C ILE A 208 -4.70 9.45 -7.47
N ILE A 209 -4.16 10.44 -8.18
CA ILE A 209 -4.21 11.84 -7.77
C ILE A 209 -4.92 12.63 -8.86
N GLU A 210 -6.09 13.18 -8.52
CA GLU A 210 -6.92 13.99 -9.41
C GLU A 210 -6.78 15.47 -9.05
N LYS A 211 -6.49 16.31 -10.05
CA LYS A 211 -6.27 17.74 -9.89
C LYS A 211 -7.36 18.53 -10.61
N GLY A 212 -7.83 19.60 -10.00
CA GLY A 212 -8.75 20.54 -10.63
C GLY A 212 -10.16 20.01 -10.91
N VAL A 213 -10.52 18.83 -10.36
CA VAL A 213 -11.85 18.24 -10.50
C VAL A 213 -12.85 18.87 -9.54
N ASN A 214 -14.14 18.84 -9.91
CA ASN A 214 -15.19 19.15 -8.95
C ASN A 214 -15.32 17.99 -7.96
N LYS A 215 -14.74 18.16 -6.77
CA LYS A 215 -14.63 17.11 -5.75
C LYS A 215 -15.97 16.47 -5.38
N LYS A 216 -17.05 17.28 -5.26
CA LYS A 216 -18.40 16.78 -4.90
C LYS A 216 -18.99 15.89 -6.00
N ASN A 217 -18.90 16.32 -7.24
CA ASN A 217 -19.39 15.54 -8.37
C ASN A 217 -18.57 14.27 -8.54
N TYR A 218 -17.24 14.37 -8.42
CA TYR A 218 -16.36 13.19 -8.48
C TYR A 218 -16.76 12.11 -7.46
N ILE A 219 -16.98 12.49 -6.19
CA ILE A 219 -17.39 11.55 -5.15
C ILE A 219 -18.75 10.92 -5.46
N LEU A 220 -19.73 11.72 -5.91
CA LEU A 220 -21.05 11.20 -6.26
C LEU A 220 -20.98 10.20 -7.42
N ASP A 221 -20.23 10.52 -8.46
CA ASP A 221 -20.04 9.65 -9.63
C ASP A 221 -19.30 8.37 -9.24
N TYR A 222 -18.25 8.50 -8.41
CA TYR A 222 -17.47 7.36 -7.93
C TYR A 222 -18.29 6.40 -7.06
N ILE A 223 -19.02 6.93 -6.06
CA ILE A 223 -19.88 6.10 -5.19
C ILE A 223 -20.98 5.42 -6.01
N ASN A 224 -21.60 6.13 -6.95
CA ASN A 224 -22.64 5.56 -7.80
C ASN A 224 -22.12 4.42 -8.70
N SER A 225 -20.84 4.45 -9.04
CA SER A 225 -20.19 3.38 -9.83
C SER A 225 -19.71 2.20 -8.95
N ASN A 226 -19.60 2.40 -7.62
CA ASN A 226 -19.03 1.42 -6.68
C ASN A 226 -19.94 1.27 -5.43
N LYS A 227 -21.26 1.12 -5.63
CA LYS A 227 -22.28 1.17 -4.57
C LYS A 227 -22.13 0.11 -3.48
N ASP A 228 -21.67 -1.08 -3.88
CA ASP A 228 -21.57 -2.25 -3.00
C ASP A 228 -20.19 -2.36 -2.34
N GLU A 229 -19.29 -1.41 -2.60
CA GLU A 229 -17.95 -1.43 -2.07
C GLU A 229 -17.79 -0.58 -0.82
N SER A 230 -17.01 -1.11 0.12
CA SER A 230 -16.71 -0.43 1.39
C SER A 230 -15.61 0.60 1.20
N GLY A 231 -15.83 1.83 1.66
CA GLY A 231 -14.89 2.93 1.47
C GLY A 231 -14.81 3.95 2.60
N ILE A 232 -13.67 4.63 2.68
CA ILE A 232 -13.42 5.69 3.66
C ILE A 232 -13.12 6.98 2.89
N ILE A 233 -13.78 8.09 3.28
CA ILE A 233 -13.55 9.42 2.71
C ILE A 233 -12.97 10.33 3.78
N TYR A 234 -11.71 10.73 3.63
CA TYR A 234 -11.02 11.63 4.55
C TYR A 234 -11.17 13.09 4.16
N CYS A 235 -11.62 13.92 5.11
CA CYS A 235 -11.67 15.37 4.99
C CYS A 235 -10.73 16.04 6.01
N SER A 236 -10.17 17.19 5.66
CA SER A 236 -9.23 17.91 6.53
C SER A 236 -9.92 18.57 7.74
N THR A 237 -11.20 18.90 7.65
CA THR A 237 -11.94 19.63 8.70
C THR A 237 -13.27 18.97 9.05
N ARG A 238 -13.70 19.13 10.32
CA ARG A 238 -15.02 18.67 10.79
C ARG A 238 -16.17 19.24 9.95
N LYS A 239 -16.09 20.53 9.58
CA LYS A 239 -17.10 21.21 8.76
C LYS A 239 -17.23 20.57 7.36
N GLU A 240 -16.13 20.13 6.75
CA GLU A 240 -16.18 19.44 5.47
C GLU A 240 -16.79 18.06 5.60
N VAL A 241 -16.47 17.32 6.70
CA VAL A 241 -17.13 16.05 7.00
C VAL A 241 -18.64 16.23 7.09
N ASP A 242 -19.12 17.19 7.90
CA ASP A 242 -20.55 17.45 8.05
C ASP A 242 -21.20 17.87 6.72
N SER A 243 -20.57 18.78 5.96
CA SER A 243 -21.10 19.24 4.67
C SER A 243 -21.18 18.15 3.63
N LEU A 244 -20.19 17.23 3.59
CA LEU A 244 -20.19 16.13 2.63
C LEU A 244 -21.20 15.05 3.05
N TYR A 245 -21.31 14.76 4.35
CA TYR A 245 -22.31 13.87 4.91
C TYR A 245 -23.72 14.32 4.55
N ASP A 246 -24.07 15.59 4.80
CA ASP A 246 -25.37 16.15 4.50
C ASP A 246 -25.70 16.08 2.99
N LEU A 247 -24.68 16.31 2.15
CA LEU A 247 -24.82 16.18 0.69
C LEU A 247 -25.15 14.74 0.30
N LEU A 248 -24.40 13.75 0.80
CA LEU A 248 -24.59 12.34 0.40
C LEU A 248 -25.91 11.79 0.91
N ILE A 249 -26.32 12.11 2.15
CA ILE A 249 -27.64 11.77 2.69
C ILE A 249 -28.76 12.40 1.84
N SER A 250 -28.61 13.67 1.42
CA SER A 250 -29.62 14.33 0.56
C SER A 250 -29.77 13.67 -0.83
N LYS A 251 -28.78 12.86 -1.23
CA LYS A 251 -28.79 12.06 -2.47
C LYS A 251 -29.29 10.63 -2.25
N GLY A 252 -29.72 10.29 -1.04
CA GLY A 252 -30.26 8.96 -0.70
C GLY A 252 -29.19 7.89 -0.51
N LEU A 253 -27.93 8.29 -0.24
CA LEU A 253 -26.84 7.34 0.03
C LEU A 253 -26.77 7.04 1.53
N GLU A 254 -26.58 5.78 1.89
CA GLU A 254 -26.38 5.31 3.27
C GLU A 254 -24.91 5.50 3.65
N VAL A 255 -24.63 6.48 4.49
CA VAL A 255 -23.28 6.85 4.91
C VAL A 255 -23.26 7.23 6.38
N GLU A 256 -22.11 7.07 7.03
CA GLU A 256 -21.85 7.55 8.39
C GLU A 256 -20.74 8.59 8.42
N LYS A 257 -20.70 9.39 9.49
CA LYS A 257 -19.65 10.39 9.71
C LYS A 257 -18.90 10.16 11.01
N TYR A 258 -17.60 10.54 11.02
CA TYR A 258 -16.76 10.38 12.19
C TYR A 258 -15.76 11.53 12.34
N HIS A 259 -15.81 12.26 13.44
CA HIS A 259 -14.80 13.25 13.83
C HIS A 259 -14.83 13.52 15.35
N ALA A 260 -13.75 14.05 15.90
CA ALA A 260 -13.59 14.28 17.34
C ALA A 260 -14.58 15.28 17.97
N GLY A 261 -15.41 15.98 17.18
CA GLY A 261 -16.47 16.86 17.68
C GLY A 261 -17.80 16.16 17.97
N LEU A 262 -17.93 14.89 17.60
CA LEU A 262 -19.12 14.06 17.90
C LEU A 262 -18.98 13.47 19.32
N ASN A 263 -20.12 13.16 19.96
CA ASN A 263 -20.11 12.46 21.24
C ASN A 263 -19.59 11.02 21.10
N ASP A 264 -19.18 10.43 22.20
CA ASP A 264 -18.53 9.12 22.21
C ASP A 264 -19.49 8.00 21.77
N GLU A 265 -20.76 8.10 22.12
CA GLU A 265 -21.80 7.14 21.76
C GLU A 265 -22.01 7.11 20.24
N TYR A 266 -22.21 8.28 19.62
CA TYR A 266 -22.36 8.37 18.17
C TYR A 266 -21.09 7.87 17.43
N ARG A 267 -19.89 8.24 17.93
CA ARG A 267 -18.64 7.74 17.32
C ARG A 267 -18.54 6.23 17.34
N LYS A 268 -18.96 5.62 18.47
CA LYS A 268 -18.99 4.16 18.61
C LYS A 268 -20.00 3.53 17.64
N GLU A 269 -21.23 4.07 17.58
CA GLU A 269 -22.27 3.58 16.68
C GLU A 269 -21.88 3.69 15.20
N ALA A 270 -21.30 4.83 14.77
CA ALA A 270 -20.82 5.03 13.41
C ALA A 270 -19.69 4.06 13.05
N GLN A 271 -18.74 3.83 13.98
CA GLN A 271 -17.67 2.85 13.79
C GLN A 271 -18.22 1.43 13.70
N GLU A 272 -19.13 1.04 14.60
CA GLU A 272 -19.76 -0.27 14.56
C GLU A 272 -20.59 -0.47 13.27
N SER A 273 -21.34 0.56 12.85
CA SER A 273 -22.13 0.52 11.62
C SER A 273 -21.25 0.24 10.40
N PHE A 274 -20.07 0.87 10.34
CA PHE A 274 -19.09 0.63 9.25
C PHE A 274 -18.41 -0.73 9.37
N ILE A 275 -18.00 -1.16 10.57
CA ILE A 275 -17.34 -2.46 10.78
C ILE A 275 -18.28 -3.63 10.47
N TYR A 276 -19.56 -3.52 10.84
CA TYR A 276 -20.57 -4.56 10.63
C TYR A 276 -21.28 -4.49 9.27
N ASP A 277 -20.75 -3.69 8.32
CA ASP A 277 -21.31 -3.49 6.97
C ASP A 277 -22.79 -3.05 6.97
N LYS A 278 -23.23 -2.35 8.03
CA LYS A 278 -24.55 -1.69 8.04
C LYS A 278 -24.57 -0.49 7.11
N VAL A 279 -23.41 0.19 6.99
CA VAL A 279 -23.12 1.21 5.99
C VAL A 279 -21.80 0.88 5.30
N ASN A 280 -21.74 1.10 4.00
CA ASN A 280 -20.54 0.84 3.22
C ASN A 280 -19.56 2.02 3.24
N ILE A 281 -20.00 3.23 3.60
CA ILE A 281 -19.21 4.45 3.44
C ILE A 281 -19.15 5.21 4.76
N ILE A 282 -17.93 5.61 5.15
CA ILE A 282 -17.72 6.52 6.27
C ILE A 282 -16.94 7.76 5.83
N ILE A 283 -17.42 8.95 6.23
CA ILE A 283 -16.79 10.23 5.97
C ILE A 283 -16.15 10.71 7.27
N ALA A 284 -14.85 10.95 7.27
CA ALA A 284 -14.16 11.19 8.51
C ALA A 284 -13.01 12.22 8.42
N THR A 285 -12.61 12.74 9.57
CA THR A 285 -11.29 13.33 9.73
C THR A 285 -10.26 12.24 10.03
N ASN A 286 -8.96 12.58 10.06
CA ASN A 286 -7.88 11.66 10.48
C ASN A 286 -8.08 11.05 11.89
N ALA A 287 -9.03 11.56 12.68
CA ALA A 287 -9.43 10.95 13.95
C ALA A 287 -10.06 9.55 13.78
N PHE A 288 -10.65 9.28 12.60
CA PHE A 288 -11.11 7.95 12.20
C PHE A 288 -9.98 7.22 11.50
N GLY A 289 -9.34 6.38 12.20
CA GLY A 289 -8.27 5.74 11.47
C GLY A 289 -7.43 4.83 12.31
N MET A 290 -6.73 5.34 13.29
CA MET A 290 -5.97 4.48 14.17
C MET A 290 -6.96 3.54 14.90
N GLY A 291 -6.82 2.22 14.71
CA GLY A 291 -7.69 1.24 15.38
C GLY A 291 -8.74 0.56 14.52
N ILE A 292 -8.88 0.90 13.25
CA ILE A 292 -9.82 0.20 12.37
C ILE A 292 -9.11 -0.93 11.66
N ASP A 293 -9.56 -2.15 11.92
CA ASP A 293 -9.04 -3.37 11.31
C ASP A 293 -10.09 -4.06 10.44
N LYS A 294 -10.72 -3.29 9.53
CA LYS A 294 -11.65 -3.79 8.53
C LYS A 294 -10.85 -4.18 7.29
N PRO A 295 -10.77 -5.47 6.92
CA PRO A 295 -9.91 -5.93 5.83
C PRO A 295 -10.42 -5.58 4.43
N ASN A 296 -11.74 -5.48 4.26
CA ASN A 296 -12.44 -5.36 2.97
C ASN A 296 -12.75 -3.91 2.57
N VAL A 297 -11.94 -2.94 2.94
CA VAL A 297 -12.05 -1.56 2.43
C VAL A 297 -11.50 -1.53 1.01
N ARG A 298 -12.37 -1.23 0.02
CA ARG A 298 -12.00 -1.24 -1.41
C ARG A 298 -11.49 0.10 -1.91
N TYR A 299 -11.84 1.20 -1.25
CA TYR A 299 -11.28 2.50 -1.60
C TYR A 299 -11.07 3.41 -0.40
N VAL A 300 -10.05 4.26 -0.52
CA VAL A 300 -9.82 5.39 0.38
C VAL A 300 -9.74 6.65 -0.47
N ILE A 301 -10.65 7.60 -0.22
CA ILE A 301 -10.67 8.88 -0.92
C ILE A 301 -10.23 9.98 0.03
N HIS A 302 -9.18 10.72 -0.32
CA HIS A 302 -8.80 11.96 0.33
C HIS A 302 -9.51 13.13 -0.37
N TYR A 303 -10.54 13.68 0.27
CA TYR A 303 -11.25 14.86 -0.20
C TYR A 303 -10.34 16.09 -0.25
N ASN A 304 -9.37 16.16 0.65
CA ASN A 304 -8.32 17.17 0.68
C ASN A 304 -6.95 16.48 0.77
N MET A 305 -5.91 17.16 0.31
CA MET A 305 -4.53 16.69 0.45
C MET A 305 -4.14 16.55 1.94
N PRO A 306 -3.61 15.40 2.38
CA PRO A 306 -3.07 15.21 3.73
C PRO A 306 -1.87 16.14 4.02
N LYS A 307 -1.54 16.31 5.29
CA LYS A 307 -0.45 17.21 5.70
C LYS A 307 0.95 16.65 5.42
N ASN A 308 1.12 15.32 5.38
CA ASN A 308 2.41 14.66 5.16
C ASN A 308 2.23 13.26 4.55
N ILE A 309 3.32 12.69 4.05
CA ILE A 309 3.34 11.39 3.39
C ILE A 309 3.10 10.24 4.38
N GLU A 310 3.59 10.35 5.60
CA GLU A 310 3.43 9.31 6.62
C GLU A 310 1.96 9.09 6.98
N GLY A 311 1.22 10.18 7.24
CA GLY A 311 -0.22 10.13 7.47
C GLY A 311 -0.98 9.62 6.25
N TYR A 312 -0.65 10.13 5.07
CA TYR A 312 -1.22 9.64 3.81
C TYR A 312 -1.02 8.14 3.63
N TYR A 313 0.21 7.66 3.83
CA TYR A 313 0.53 6.23 3.71
C TYR A 313 -0.22 5.36 4.73
N GLN A 314 -0.37 5.81 5.97
CA GLN A 314 -1.17 5.11 6.97
C GLN A 314 -2.66 5.08 6.61
N GLU A 315 -3.20 6.18 6.08
CA GLU A 315 -4.61 6.31 5.72
C GLU A 315 -4.94 5.44 4.51
N ILE A 316 -4.13 5.46 3.44
CA ILE A 316 -4.30 4.56 2.28
C ILE A 316 -4.05 3.09 2.64
N GLY A 317 -3.18 2.82 3.63
CA GLY A 317 -2.88 1.48 4.12
C GLY A 317 -4.07 0.76 4.76
N ARG A 318 -5.23 1.43 4.94
CA ARG A 318 -6.48 0.82 5.40
C ARG A 318 -7.20 0.07 4.30
N ALA A 319 -6.99 0.46 3.04
CA ALA A 319 -7.54 -0.24 1.90
C ALA A 319 -6.83 -1.58 1.66
N GLY A 320 -7.57 -2.57 1.19
CA GLY A 320 -7.07 -3.85 0.71
C GLY A 320 -6.17 -4.62 1.69
N ARG A 321 -6.50 -4.67 2.97
CA ARG A 321 -5.74 -5.44 3.96
C ARG A 321 -5.82 -6.95 3.75
N ASP A 322 -6.86 -7.39 3.08
CA ASP A 322 -7.08 -8.78 2.63
C ASP A 322 -6.24 -9.15 1.39
N GLY A 323 -5.51 -8.19 0.81
CA GLY A 323 -4.67 -8.38 -0.38
C GLY A 323 -5.40 -8.14 -1.70
N GLU A 324 -6.72 -7.86 -1.66
CA GLU A 324 -7.50 -7.54 -2.86
C GLU A 324 -7.20 -6.13 -3.38
N ASP A 325 -7.36 -5.96 -4.69
CA ASP A 325 -7.13 -4.68 -5.36
C ASP A 325 -8.02 -3.58 -4.78
N SER A 326 -7.43 -2.43 -4.53
CA SER A 326 -8.12 -1.31 -3.88
C SER A 326 -7.59 0.03 -4.40
N GLU A 327 -8.45 1.03 -4.45
CA GLU A 327 -8.10 2.35 -4.98
C GLU A 327 -7.85 3.38 -3.88
N CYS A 328 -6.76 4.14 -4.02
CA CYS A 328 -6.37 5.22 -3.12
C CYS A 328 -6.37 6.53 -3.91
N ILE A 329 -7.43 7.31 -3.73
CA ILE A 329 -7.73 8.48 -4.56
C ILE A 329 -7.50 9.76 -3.74
N MET A 330 -6.78 10.71 -4.28
CA MET A 330 -6.61 12.04 -3.69
C MET A 330 -7.18 13.10 -4.62
N LEU A 331 -8.13 13.88 -4.11
CA LEU A 331 -8.74 15.00 -4.82
C LEU A 331 -8.03 16.31 -4.39
N PHE A 332 -7.08 16.75 -5.20
CA PHE A 332 -6.27 17.91 -4.88
C PHE A 332 -6.83 19.21 -5.41
N SER A 333 -6.78 20.24 -4.57
CA SER A 333 -6.94 21.64 -4.98
C SER A 333 -5.86 22.53 -4.33
N PRO A 334 -5.42 23.63 -4.96
CA PRO A 334 -4.42 24.54 -4.37
C PRO A 334 -4.83 25.11 -3.01
N GLY A 335 -6.15 25.21 -2.74
CA GLY A 335 -6.68 25.64 -1.44
C GLY A 335 -6.34 24.69 -0.30
N ASP A 336 -6.16 23.39 -0.58
CA ASP A 336 -5.80 22.40 0.43
C ASP A 336 -4.45 22.73 1.08
N VAL A 337 -3.50 23.25 0.31
CA VAL A 337 -2.18 23.68 0.82
C VAL A 337 -2.33 24.79 1.87
N GLN A 338 -3.20 25.76 1.61
CA GLN A 338 -3.44 26.87 2.55
C GLN A 338 -4.13 26.37 3.83
N THR A 339 -5.08 25.46 3.68
CA THR A 339 -5.75 24.82 4.82
C THR A 339 -4.75 24.05 5.69
N GLN A 340 -3.87 23.25 5.09
CA GLN A 340 -2.86 22.51 5.83
C GLN A 340 -1.83 23.44 6.52
N LYS A 341 -1.38 24.49 5.84
CA LYS A 341 -0.51 25.51 6.47
C LYS A 341 -1.17 26.14 7.68
N TYR A 342 -2.41 26.56 7.57
CA TYR A 342 -3.17 27.15 8.68
C TYR A 342 -3.29 26.16 9.86
N ILE A 343 -3.59 24.89 9.60
CA ILE A 343 -3.65 23.85 10.63
C ILE A 343 -2.30 23.69 11.33
N ILE A 344 -1.20 23.65 10.60
CA ILE A 344 0.16 23.53 11.17
C ILE A 344 0.50 24.77 12.00
N GLU A 345 0.19 25.96 11.51
CA GLU A 345 0.48 27.23 12.19
C GLU A 345 -0.28 27.37 13.51
N THR A 346 -1.48 26.81 13.60
CA THR A 346 -2.34 26.89 14.79
C THR A 346 -2.16 25.71 15.75
N ALA A 347 -1.55 24.60 15.33
CA ALA A 347 -1.43 23.39 16.14
C ALA A 347 -0.30 23.42 17.18
N THR A 348 0.72 24.25 17.00
CA THR A 348 1.88 24.28 17.91
C THR A 348 2.55 25.65 17.94
N GLU A 349 3.02 26.06 19.12
CA GLU A 349 3.85 27.25 19.28
C GLU A 349 5.35 26.95 19.14
N ASN A 350 5.75 25.68 19.13
CA ASN A 350 7.13 25.25 18.98
C ASN A 350 7.62 25.47 17.55
N THR A 351 8.52 26.43 17.34
CA THR A 351 9.06 26.83 16.04
C THR A 351 9.75 25.68 15.31
N VAL A 352 10.58 24.88 15.97
CA VAL A 352 11.30 23.76 15.36
C VAL A 352 10.32 22.68 14.85
N ARG A 353 9.29 22.37 15.65
CA ARG A 353 8.26 21.43 15.22
C ARG A 353 7.45 21.96 14.03
N LYS A 354 7.15 23.26 14.04
CA LYS A 354 6.42 23.91 12.96
C LYS A 354 7.20 23.89 11.64
N GLU A 355 8.49 24.19 11.69
CA GLU A 355 9.37 24.10 10.51
C GLU A 355 9.39 22.69 9.94
N ASN A 356 9.55 21.68 10.77
CA ASN A 356 9.53 20.28 10.36
C ASN A 356 8.20 19.88 9.70
N GLU A 357 7.04 20.24 10.31
CA GLU A 357 5.73 19.95 9.73
C GLU A 357 5.54 20.67 8.37
N LEU A 358 6.09 21.88 8.21
CA LEU A 358 6.07 22.60 6.93
C LEU A 358 6.97 21.94 5.87
N GLU A 359 8.12 21.39 6.26
CA GLU A 359 8.98 20.62 5.35
C GLU A 359 8.30 19.33 4.89
N LYS A 360 7.64 18.62 5.81
CA LYS A 360 6.85 17.44 5.49
C LYS A 360 5.67 17.78 4.57
N LEU A 361 4.99 18.91 4.82
CA LEU A 361 3.94 19.40 3.92
C LEU A 361 4.50 19.70 2.52
N GLN A 362 5.69 20.29 2.41
CA GLN A 362 6.31 20.53 1.12
C GLN A 362 6.62 19.23 0.39
N THR A 363 7.05 18.20 1.10
CA THR A 363 7.28 16.86 0.52
C THR A 363 5.97 16.24 0.00
N MET A 364 4.86 16.44 0.71
CA MET A 364 3.53 16.03 0.25
C MET A 364 3.07 16.80 -0.99
N ILE A 365 3.32 18.11 -1.05
CA ILE A 365 3.08 18.93 -2.24
C ILE A 365 3.90 18.41 -3.43
N ASN A 366 5.17 18.07 -3.20
CA ASN A 366 6.03 17.52 -4.24
C ASN A 366 5.51 16.18 -4.79
N LEU A 367 4.92 15.31 -3.93
CA LEU A 367 4.24 14.10 -4.38
C LEU A 367 3.07 14.42 -5.33
N VAL A 368 2.27 15.45 -5.01
CA VAL A 368 1.14 15.84 -5.87
C VAL A 368 1.59 16.32 -7.25
N TYR A 369 2.71 17.06 -7.30
CA TYR A 369 3.18 17.67 -8.55
C TYR A 369 4.24 16.86 -9.30
N THR A 370 4.74 15.75 -8.74
CA THR A 370 5.67 14.87 -9.47
C THR A 370 5.01 14.30 -10.72
N GLN A 371 5.80 14.13 -11.76
CA GLN A 371 5.43 13.40 -12.98
C GLN A 371 6.00 11.98 -13.01
N ASP A 372 6.80 11.65 -12.01
CA ASP A 372 7.29 10.29 -11.80
C ASP A 372 6.21 9.39 -11.19
N CYS A 373 6.50 8.11 -11.09
CA CYS A 373 5.65 7.14 -10.45
C CYS A 373 5.36 7.53 -8.99
N TYR A 374 4.08 7.67 -8.60
CA TYR A 374 3.70 8.03 -7.22
C TYR A 374 4.17 6.98 -6.21
N ARG A 375 4.08 5.71 -6.55
CA ARG A 375 4.57 4.62 -5.70
C ARG A 375 6.09 4.74 -5.47
N LYS A 376 6.86 4.95 -6.53
CA LYS A 376 8.30 5.19 -6.43
C LYS A 376 8.61 6.35 -5.49
N TYR A 377 7.88 7.46 -5.60
CA TYR A 377 8.08 8.63 -4.77
C TYR A 377 7.87 8.32 -3.28
N ILE A 378 6.78 7.59 -2.95
CA ILE A 378 6.44 7.22 -1.58
C ILE A 378 7.46 6.22 -1.02
N LEU A 379 7.84 5.19 -1.78
CA LEU A 379 8.79 4.18 -1.32
C LEU A 379 10.17 4.79 -1.06
N ASN A 380 10.65 5.62 -1.98
CA ASN A 380 11.92 6.34 -1.81
C ASN A 380 11.91 7.30 -0.60
N TYR A 381 10.76 7.92 -0.30
CA TYR A 381 10.61 8.73 0.92
C TYR A 381 10.88 7.93 2.20
N PHE A 382 10.45 6.68 2.27
CA PHE A 382 10.72 5.78 3.39
C PHE A 382 12.10 5.11 3.33
N GLY A 383 12.90 5.40 2.29
CA GLY A 383 14.26 4.86 2.10
C GLY A 383 14.30 3.50 1.41
N GLU A 384 13.18 3.04 0.84
CA GLU A 384 13.13 1.85 -0.01
C GLU A 384 13.46 2.25 -1.46
N GLN A 385 14.55 1.71 -2.00
CA GLN A 385 14.93 1.95 -3.39
C GLN A 385 13.96 1.25 -4.33
N TYR A 386 13.27 2.04 -5.15
CA TYR A 386 12.33 1.56 -6.14
C TYR A 386 12.54 2.33 -7.45
N ASP A 387 13.13 1.68 -8.45
CA ASP A 387 13.54 2.34 -9.70
C ASP A 387 12.58 2.11 -10.87
N GLU A 388 11.65 1.16 -10.75
CA GLU A 388 10.71 0.77 -11.80
C GLU A 388 9.46 1.65 -11.82
N ARG A 389 8.69 1.58 -12.92
CA ARG A 389 7.33 2.08 -12.98
C ARG A 389 6.40 1.03 -12.38
N CYS A 390 5.51 1.42 -11.48
CA CYS A 390 4.62 0.49 -10.81
C CYS A 390 3.48 -0.05 -11.71
N ASN A 391 3.19 0.60 -12.82
CA ASN A 391 2.04 0.33 -13.71
C ASN A 391 0.67 0.20 -12.98
N ASN A 392 0.60 0.75 -11.78
CA ASN A 392 -0.58 0.75 -10.92
C ASN A 392 -0.71 2.11 -10.18
N CYS A 393 -0.50 3.22 -10.89
CA CYS A 393 -0.81 4.57 -10.43
C CYS A 393 -1.16 5.47 -11.61
N SER A 394 -1.92 6.54 -11.36
CA SER A 394 -2.42 7.40 -12.45
C SER A 394 -1.30 8.05 -13.27
N ASN A 395 -0.11 8.31 -12.70
CA ASN A 395 1.04 8.80 -13.47
C ASN A 395 1.66 7.73 -14.40
N CYS A 396 1.64 6.46 -14.00
CA CYS A 396 2.15 5.36 -14.85
C CYS A 396 1.17 5.02 -15.97
N GLU A 397 -0.13 4.98 -15.66
CA GLU A 397 -1.20 4.60 -16.60
C GLU A 397 -1.58 5.72 -17.57
N ALA A 398 -1.39 6.99 -17.18
CA ALA A 398 -1.77 8.11 -18.03
C ALA A 398 -1.05 8.05 -19.38
N PRO A 399 -1.77 7.97 -20.51
CA PRO A 399 -1.17 8.17 -21.80
C PRO A 399 -0.75 9.64 -21.91
N GLY A 400 0.43 9.92 -22.43
CA GLY A 400 0.86 11.31 -22.63
C GLY A 400 2.18 11.36 -23.38
N GLU A 401 2.32 12.36 -24.23
CA GLU A 401 3.57 12.66 -24.91
C GLU A 401 4.45 13.53 -24.01
N LEU A 402 5.75 13.29 -24.07
CA LEU A 402 6.72 14.13 -23.39
C LEU A 402 6.95 15.39 -24.25
N VAL A 403 6.56 16.54 -23.73
CA VAL A 403 6.76 17.84 -24.37
C VAL A 403 7.95 18.54 -23.75
N ASP A 404 8.90 19.01 -24.57
CA ASP A 404 10.03 19.78 -24.11
C ASP A 404 9.58 21.18 -23.62
N LYS A 405 9.77 21.43 -22.33
CA LYS A 405 9.50 22.69 -21.64
C LYS A 405 10.79 23.36 -21.11
N SER A 406 11.94 22.97 -21.65
CA SER A 406 13.24 23.50 -21.22
C SER A 406 13.30 25.01 -21.30
N VAL A 407 12.79 25.61 -22.37
CA VAL A 407 12.76 27.08 -22.54
C VAL A 407 11.87 27.75 -21.49
N ASP A 408 10.73 27.17 -21.16
CA ASP A 408 9.85 27.74 -20.13
C ASP A 408 10.50 27.58 -18.73
N ALA A 409 11.19 26.47 -18.46
CA ALA A 409 11.98 26.29 -17.23
C ALA A 409 13.12 27.36 -17.15
N GLN A 410 13.84 27.60 -18.24
CA GLN A 410 14.87 28.66 -18.30
C GLN A 410 14.29 30.05 -18.00
N LYS A 411 13.09 30.37 -18.50
CA LYS A 411 12.41 31.64 -18.20
C LYS A 411 12.11 31.77 -16.70
N VAL A 412 11.57 30.69 -16.08
CA VAL A 412 11.29 30.68 -14.63
C VAL A 412 12.59 30.85 -13.82
N ILE A 413 13.62 30.07 -14.11
CA ILE A 413 14.91 30.11 -13.42
C ILE A 413 15.56 31.49 -13.56
N SER A 414 15.55 32.07 -14.77
CA SER A 414 16.09 33.40 -15.03
C SER A 414 15.31 34.48 -14.26
N CYS A 415 14.01 34.36 -14.13
CA CYS A 415 13.20 35.27 -13.31
C CYS A 415 13.56 35.18 -11.83
N VAL A 416 13.65 33.97 -11.26
CA VAL A 416 14.09 33.74 -9.88
C VAL A 416 15.46 34.36 -9.62
N TYR A 417 16.41 34.16 -10.55
CA TYR A 417 17.74 34.78 -10.46
C TYR A 417 17.70 36.32 -10.42
N ARG A 418 16.97 36.94 -11.36
CA ARG A 418 16.88 38.41 -11.47
C ARG A 418 16.13 39.04 -10.31
N MET A 419 15.22 38.33 -9.67
CA MET A 419 14.51 38.73 -8.45
C MET A 419 15.37 38.51 -7.17
N GLY A 420 16.64 38.11 -7.31
CA GLY A 420 17.58 37.93 -6.21
C GLY A 420 17.29 36.73 -5.31
N GLN A 421 16.50 35.75 -5.76
CA GLN A 421 16.20 34.53 -5.03
C GLN A 421 15.58 34.77 -3.62
N ARG A 422 14.74 35.78 -3.49
CA ARG A 422 14.16 36.25 -2.21
C ARG A 422 12.64 36.18 -2.17
N PHE A 423 12.01 35.64 -3.21
CA PHE A 423 10.55 35.64 -3.35
C PHE A 423 10.00 34.24 -3.54
N GLY A 424 8.77 34.06 -3.07
CA GLY A 424 8.01 32.82 -3.24
C GLY A 424 7.37 32.70 -4.61
N ILE A 425 6.73 31.57 -4.88
CA ILE A 425 6.10 31.20 -6.16
C ILE A 425 5.15 32.29 -6.67
N GLY A 426 4.26 32.82 -5.81
CA GLY A 426 3.24 33.77 -6.22
C GLY A 426 3.82 35.05 -6.84
N MET A 427 4.89 35.61 -6.28
CA MET A 427 5.55 36.82 -6.83
C MET A 427 6.25 36.51 -8.14
N VAL A 428 6.92 35.37 -8.27
CA VAL A 428 7.57 34.94 -9.52
C VAL A 428 6.54 34.73 -10.62
N VAL A 429 5.39 34.14 -10.31
CA VAL A 429 4.25 34.00 -11.24
C VAL A 429 3.72 35.36 -11.67
N ASP A 430 3.54 36.30 -10.74
CA ASP A 430 3.05 37.65 -11.03
C ASP A 430 4.01 38.38 -11.98
N VAL A 431 5.32 38.31 -11.76
CA VAL A 431 6.33 38.94 -12.63
C VAL A 431 6.35 38.30 -14.02
N LEU A 432 6.43 36.96 -14.09
CA LEU A 432 6.48 36.23 -15.38
C LEU A 432 5.25 36.46 -16.25
N ARG A 433 4.09 36.63 -15.63
CA ARG A 433 2.82 36.92 -16.36
C ARG A 433 2.61 38.41 -16.69
N GLY A 434 3.42 39.29 -16.15
CA GLY A 434 3.27 40.73 -16.31
C GLY A 434 2.07 41.27 -15.52
N SER A 435 1.91 40.82 -14.27
CA SER A 435 0.82 41.24 -13.39
C SER A 435 0.94 42.72 -13.00
N LYS A 436 -0.17 43.45 -13.01
CA LYS A 436 -0.29 44.85 -12.55
C LYS A 436 -0.38 44.94 -11.01
N ASN A 437 0.12 43.97 -10.26
CA ASN A 437 0.13 43.97 -8.81
C ASN A 437 1.01 45.14 -8.30
N LYS A 438 0.46 45.90 -7.35
CA LYS A 438 1.14 47.07 -6.76
C LYS A 438 2.57 46.71 -6.23
N LYS A 439 2.75 45.57 -5.59
CA LYS A 439 4.05 45.10 -5.11
C LYS A 439 5.06 44.86 -6.22
N VAL A 440 4.64 44.48 -7.42
CA VAL A 440 5.56 44.26 -8.55
C VAL A 440 6.18 45.60 -8.96
N TYR A 441 5.37 46.68 -9.04
CA TYR A 441 5.85 48.00 -9.36
C TYR A 441 6.67 48.63 -8.22
N GLU A 442 6.24 48.50 -6.98
CA GLU A 442 6.98 49.01 -5.81
C GLU A 442 8.38 48.41 -5.70
N LEU A 443 8.58 47.17 -6.16
CA LEU A 443 9.89 46.49 -6.15
C LEU A 443 10.66 46.67 -7.46
N GLY A 444 10.16 47.40 -8.44
CA GLY A 444 10.77 47.62 -9.74
C GLY A 444 10.86 46.37 -10.62
N PHE A 445 10.03 45.38 -10.38
CA PHE A 445 10.07 44.11 -11.11
C PHE A 445 9.40 44.17 -12.48
N ASP A 446 8.64 45.19 -12.75
CA ASP A 446 8.09 45.51 -14.07
C ASP A 446 9.19 45.94 -15.07
N GLU A 447 10.34 46.41 -14.60
CA GLU A 447 11.53 46.74 -15.41
C GLU A 447 12.41 45.52 -15.76
N LEU A 448 12.20 44.37 -15.12
CA LEU A 448 12.95 43.18 -15.42
C LEU A 448 12.67 42.66 -16.82
N SER A 449 13.72 42.23 -17.53
CA SER A 449 13.58 41.57 -18.85
C SER A 449 12.74 40.27 -18.81
N THR A 450 12.44 39.77 -17.63
CA THR A 450 11.59 38.60 -17.39
C THR A 450 10.14 38.97 -17.07
N TYR A 451 9.79 40.27 -17.04
CA TYR A 451 8.42 40.71 -16.81
C TYR A 451 7.53 40.43 -18.03
N GLY A 452 6.48 39.66 -17.82
CA GLY A 452 5.48 39.40 -18.86
C GLY A 452 5.93 38.48 -20.01
N ILE A 453 7.03 37.73 -19.87
CA ILE A 453 7.54 36.83 -20.93
C ILE A 453 6.79 35.49 -21.04
N VAL A 454 5.87 35.19 -20.09
CA VAL A 454 5.09 33.94 -20.04
C VAL A 454 3.58 34.26 -19.93
N LYS A 455 3.09 35.14 -20.77
CA LYS A 455 1.66 35.57 -20.78
C LYS A 455 0.67 34.51 -21.22
N ASN A 456 1.15 33.50 -21.94
CA ASN A 456 0.35 32.39 -22.46
C ASN A 456 -0.08 31.37 -21.39
N TYR A 457 0.52 31.40 -20.21
CA TYR A 457 0.09 30.55 -19.09
C TYR A 457 -0.97 31.22 -18.25
N THR A 458 -1.96 30.45 -17.76
CA THR A 458 -2.82 30.90 -16.67
C THR A 458 -2.00 30.99 -15.36
N LYS A 459 -2.51 31.69 -14.35
CA LYS A 459 -1.84 31.78 -13.06
C LYS A 459 -1.63 30.39 -12.44
N ASP A 460 -2.65 29.54 -12.50
CA ASP A 460 -2.63 28.21 -11.92
C ASP A 460 -1.70 27.29 -12.69
N ALA A 461 -1.75 27.29 -14.02
CA ALA A 461 -0.86 26.47 -14.85
C ALA A 461 0.64 26.82 -14.65
N LEU A 462 0.97 28.12 -14.50
CA LEU A 462 2.35 28.52 -14.22
C LEU A 462 2.77 28.17 -12.79
N THR A 463 1.85 28.26 -11.83
CA THR A 463 2.09 27.81 -10.45
C THR A 463 2.33 26.32 -10.41
N GLU A 464 1.54 25.53 -11.15
CA GLU A 464 1.69 24.08 -11.28
C GLU A 464 3.06 23.71 -11.90
N PHE A 465 3.44 24.41 -12.98
CA PHE A 465 4.72 24.20 -13.63
C PHE A 465 5.91 24.50 -12.70
N ILE A 466 5.85 25.58 -11.91
CA ILE A 466 6.90 25.89 -10.92
C ILE A 466 6.95 24.82 -9.82
N ASN A 467 5.80 24.36 -9.31
CA ASN A 467 5.76 23.28 -8.32
C ASN A 467 6.33 21.96 -8.88
N MET A 468 6.08 21.66 -10.16
CA MET A 468 6.73 20.53 -10.84
C MET A 468 8.26 20.70 -10.89
N LEU A 469 8.78 21.90 -11.22
CA LEU A 469 10.22 22.15 -11.17
C LEU A 469 10.81 21.95 -9.77
N ILE A 470 10.06 22.30 -8.72
CA ILE A 470 10.46 22.07 -7.32
C ILE A 470 10.44 20.56 -7.02
N SER A 471 9.39 19.85 -7.41
CA SER A 471 9.23 18.40 -7.13
C SER A 471 10.34 17.56 -7.77
N HIS A 472 10.85 17.98 -8.92
CA HIS A 472 11.96 17.34 -9.63
C HIS A 472 13.34 17.86 -9.17
N GLY A 473 13.39 18.72 -8.14
CA GLY A 473 14.61 19.24 -7.59
C GLY A 473 15.34 20.28 -8.46
N TYR A 474 14.68 20.81 -9.49
CA TYR A 474 15.26 21.87 -10.35
C TYR A 474 15.28 23.24 -9.68
N LEU A 475 14.48 23.43 -8.64
CA LEU A 475 14.45 24.61 -7.78
C LEU A 475 14.35 24.17 -6.32
N ASN A 476 15.05 24.87 -5.43
CA ASN A 476 14.90 24.69 -3.98
C ASN A 476 13.81 25.63 -3.46
N TYR A 477 12.98 25.12 -2.54
CA TYR A 477 11.90 25.89 -1.91
C TYR A 477 11.79 25.45 -0.45
N LYS A 478 12.45 26.17 0.48
CA LYS A 478 12.61 25.80 1.88
C LYS A 478 12.53 27.02 2.82
N GLY A 479 12.26 26.76 4.09
CA GLY A 479 12.25 27.73 5.19
C GLY A 479 10.86 28.13 5.66
N GLU A 480 10.77 28.83 6.78
CA GLU A 480 9.52 29.31 7.38
C GLU A 480 8.72 30.22 6.41
N TYR A 481 9.42 31.11 5.71
CA TYR A 481 8.88 31.93 4.60
C TYR A 481 9.52 31.44 3.31
N PRO A 482 8.98 30.36 2.69
CA PRO A 482 9.69 29.69 1.62
C PRO A 482 9.88 30.58 0.40
N VAL A 483 11.12 30.65 -0.05
CA VAL A 483 11.53 31.38 -1.25
C VAL A 483 12.16 30.44 -2.26
N LEU A 484 12.04 30.79 -3.54
CA LEU A 484 12.66 30.04 -4.62
C LEU A 484 14.15 30.33 -4.69
N LYS A 485 14.98 29.28 -4.62
CA LYS A 485 16.43 29.37 -4.75
C LYS A 485 16.93 28.45 -5.86
N LEU A 486 17.96 28.87 -6.53
CA LEU A 486 18.65 28.08 -7.56
C LEU A 486 19.59 27.06 -6.92
N ASN A 487 19.88 26.01 -7.66
CA ASN A 487 20.84 24.98 -7.34
C ASN A 487 21.62 24.59 -8.60
N GLN A 488 22.47 23.55 -8.52
CA GLN A 488 23.29 23.12 -9.65
C GLN A 488 22.42 22.70 -10.84
N LEU A 489 21.33 21.94 -10.61
CA LEU A 489 20.41 21.51 -11.68
C LEU A 489 19.73 22.69 -12.37
N SER A 490 19.43 23.77 -11.64
CA SER A 490 18.92 25.01 -12.25
C SER A 490 19.92 25.58 -13.25
N MET A 491 21.21 25.58 -12.89
CA MET A 491 22.28 26.11 -13.75
C MET A 491 22.49 25.25 -14.99
N ASP A 492 22.40 23.92 -14.83
CA ASP A 492 22.53 22.97 -15.95
C ASP A 492 21.39 23.16 -16.99
N ILE A 493 20.16 23.47 -16.52
CA ILE A 493 19.03 23.80 -17.40
C ILE A 493 19.30 25.12 -18.14
N VAL A 494 19.77 26.16 -17.44
CA VAL A 494 20.07 27.46 -18.07
C VAL A 494 21.14 27.34 -19.15
N LYS A 495 22.16 26.51 -18.92
CA LYS A 495 23.22 26.24 -19.89
C LYS A 495 22.80 25.34 -21.05
N GLY A 496 21.61 24.70 -20.96
CA GLY A 496 21.15 23.73 -21.94
C GLY A 496 21.76 22.33 -21.79
N GLU A 497 22.49 22.09 -20.71
CA GLU A 497 23.10 20.78 -20.38
C GLU A 497 22.06 19.76 -19.90
N LYS A 498 20.90 20.26 -19.40
CA LYS A 498 19.76 19.45 -18.97
C LYS A 498 18.46 19.95 -19.56
N GLN A 499 17.68 19.02 -20.10
CA GLN A 499 16.35 19.28 -20.66
C GLN A 499 15.26 19.00 -19.63
N VAL A 500 14.14 19.70 -19.74
CA VAL A 500 12.94 19.55 -18.90
C VAL A 500 11.79 19.09 -19.77
N PHE A 501 11.36 17.85 -19.57
CA PHE A 501 10.20 17.28 -20.26
C PHE A 501 8.99 17.24 -19.33
N VAL A 502 7.83 17.55 -19.89
CA VAL A 502 6.53 17.51 -19.19
C VAL A 502 5.60 16.58 -19.93
N LYS A 503 4.95 15.68 -19.21
CA LYS A 503 3.97 14.75 -19.76
C LYS A 503 2.60 15.43 -19.85
N GLU A 504 2.07 15.63 -21.06
CA GLU A 504 0.72 16.16 -21.28
C GLU A 504 -0.31 15.02 -21.39
N GLN A 505 -1.39 15.04 -20.59
CA GLN A 505 -2.35 13.93 -20.43
C GLN A 505 -3.53 13.96 -21.41
N VAL A 506 -3.97 12.76 -21.85
CA VAL A 506 -5.21 12.53 -22.64
C VAL A 506 -6.13 11.59 -21.87
N VAL A 507 -7.37 12.00 -21.62
CA VAL A 507 -8.33 11.29 -20.73
C VAL A 507 -9.12 10.21 -21.45
N LYS A 508 -9.18 8.96 -20.91
CA LYS A 508 -10.11 7.88 -21.33
C LYS A 508 -10.67 7.09 -20.14
N LYS A 509 -11.98 6.70 -20.21
CA LYS A 509 -12.73 5.93 -19.20
C LYS A 509 -12.89 4.44 -19.60
N ILE A 510 -12.82 3.51 -18.63
CA ILE A 510 -13.03 2.04 -18.80
C ILE A 510 -14.00 1.51 -17.73
N LYS A 511 -14.85 0.52 -18.08
CA LYS A 511 -15.84 -0.17 -17.24
C LYS A 511 -15.42 -1.63 -16.95
N ILE A 512 -15.78 -2.17 -15.76
CA ILE A 512 -15.51 -3.55 -15.28
C ILE A 512 -16.84 -4.29 -14.98
N GLU A 513 -16.91 -5.62 -15.22
CA GLU A 513 -18.09 -6.49 -15.00
C GLU A 513 -17.96 -7.31 -13.69
N GLU A 514 -19.08 -7.58 -13.00
CA GLU A 514 -19.16 -8.21 -11.67
C GLU A 514 -19.51 -9.71 -11.73
N ASN A 515 -19.04 -10.49 -10.70
CA ASN A 515 -19.31 -11.93 -10.54
C ASN A 515 -20.56 -12.18 -9.67
N GLU A 516 -21.64 -12.70 -10.25
CA GLU A 516 -22.95 -12.89 -9.62
C GLU A 516 -22.89 -13.81 -8.38
N LEU A 517 -22.13 -14.91 -8.42
CA LEU A 517 -21.98 -15.82 -7.28
C LEU A 517 -21.30 -15.13 -6.07
N PHE A 518 -20.33 -14.24 -6.33
CA PHE A 518 -19.70 -13.47 -5.25
C PHE A 518 -20.72 -12.63 -4.47
N ILE A 519 -21.68 -12.02 -5.17
CA ILE A 519 -22.74 -11.21 -4.54
C ILE A 519 -23.61 -12.10 -3.66
N ILE A 520 -24.06 -13.27 -4.15
CA ILE A 520 -24.86 -14.24 -3.40
C ILE A 520 -24.14 -14.72 -2.12
N LEU A 521 -22.85 -15.03 -2.20
CA LEU A 521 -22.06 -15.44 -1.04
C LEU A 521 -21.80 -14.30 -0.06
N LYS A 522 -21.73 -13.07 -0.53
CA LYS A 522 -21.63 -11.86 0.30
C LYS A 522 -22.93 -11.63 1.11
N GLU A 523 -24.09 -11.84 0.51
CA GLU A 523 -25.38 -11.77 1.20
C GLU A 523 -25.51 -12.85 2.27
N LEU A 524 -25.17 -14.11 1.97
CA LEU A 524 -25.16 -15.19 2.95
C LEU A 524 -24.22 -14.89 4.13
N ARG A 525 -23.05 -14.33 3.86
CA ARG A 525 -22.14 -13.88 4.91
C ARG A 525 -22.76 -12.82 5.82
N MET A 526 -23.51 -11.87 5.26
CA MET A 526 -24.19 -10.84 6.02
C MET A 526 -25.31 -11.42 6.92
N GLU A 527 -26.05 -12.42 6.44
CA GLU A 527 -27.06 -13.11 7.24
C GLU A 527 -26.42 -13.79 8.45
N ILE A 528 -25.36 -14.58 8.25
CA ILE A 528 -24.63 -15.26 9.32
C ILE A 528 -24.02 -14.25 10.31
N SER A 529 -23.45 -13.17 9.81
CA SER A 529 -22.89 -12.10 10.63
C SER A 529 -23.93 -11.48 11.58
N ARG A 530 -25.15 -11.25 11.09
CA ARG A 530 -26.28 -10.73 11.91
C ARG A 530 -26.76 -11.74 12.95
N GLU A 531 -26.86 -13.03 12.57
CA GLU A 531 -27.26 -14.11 13.48
C GLU A 531 -26.26 -14.25 14.65
N GLU A 532 -24.96 -14.23 14.36
CA GLU A 532 -23.90 -14.45 15.34
C GLU A 532 -23.41 -13.16 16.02
N LYS A 533 -23.85 -11.99 15.57
CA LYS A 533 -23.42 -10.68 16.08
C LYS A 533 -21.90 -10.46 16.01
N ILE A 534 -21.29 -10.93 14.93
CA ILE A 534 -19.85 -10.75 14.63
C ILE A 534 -19.68 -9.97 13.34
N PRO A 535 -18.56 -9.25 13.15
CA PRO A 535 -18.26 -8.57 11.88
C PRO A 535 -18.25 -9.55 10.70
N PRO A 536 -18.77 -9.18 9.52
CA PRO A 536 -18.88 -10.07 8.35
C PRO A 536 -17.55 -10.70 7.93
N TYR A 537 -16.46 -9.95 7.97
CA TYR A 537 -15.12 -10.46 7.63
C TYR A 537 -14.59 -11.56 8.58
N MET A 538 -15.16 -11.69 9.78
CA MET A 538 -14.82 -12.78 10.70
C MET A 538 -15.43 -14.12 10.26
N VAL A 539 -16.55 -14.10 9.55
CA VAL A 539 -17.10 -15.29 8.87
C VAL A 539 -16.14 -15.70 7.77
N PHE A 540 -16.05 -14.90 6.70
CA PHE A 540 -15.05 -15.02 5.63
C PHE A 540 -14.64 -13.66 5.09
N GLY A 541 -13.34 -13.44 4.80
CA GLY A 541 -12.84 -12.27 4.11
C GLY A 541 -13.30 -12.24 2.64
N ASP A 542 -13.22 -11.06 2.00
CA ASP A 542 -13.61 -10.94 0.58
C ASP A 542 -12.72 -11.76 -0.34
N SER A 543 -11.41 -11.89 -0.04
CA SER A 543 -10.50 -12.77 -0.77
C SER A 543 -10.96 -14.24 -0.73
N THR A 544 -11.38 -14.71 0.45
CA THR A 544 -11.94 -16.04 0.61
C THR A 544 -13.24 -16.21 -0.18
N LEU A 545 -14.16 -15.22 -0.13
CA LEU A 545 -15.42 -15.26 -0.89
C LEU A 545 -15.16 -15.23 -2.41
N LYS A 546 -14.18 -14.45 -2.89
CA LYS A 546 -13.79 -14.45 -4.31
C LYS A 546 -13.21 -15.81 -4.72
N GLU A 547 -12.38 -16.42 -3.89
CA GLU A 547 -11.85 -17.75 -4.18
C GLU A 547 -12.96 -18.81 -4.16
N LEU A 548 -13.91 -18.75 -3.21
CA LEU A 548 -15.10 -19.59 -3.17
C LEU A 548 -15.98 -19.44 -4.42
N SER A 549 -16.21 -18.19 -4.87
CA SER A 549 -17.03 -17.92 -6.05
C SER A 549 -16.38 -18.32 -7.37
N ASN A 550 -15.04 -18.31 -7.44
CA ASN A 550 -14.30 -18.68 -8.66
C ASN A 550 -14.06 -20.19 -8.75
N ARG A 551 -13.77 -20.84 -7.62
CA ARG A 551 -13.43 -22.26 -7.58
C ARG A 551 -14.61 -23.18 -7.29
N MET A 552 -15.68 -22.65 -6.71
CA MET A 552 -16.97 -23.33 -6.45
C MET A 552 -16.81 -24.69 -5.73
N PRO A 553 -16.23 -24.73 -4.50
CA PRO A 553 -16.06 -25.98 -3.76
C PRO A 553 -17.43 -26.58 -3.34
N ILE A 554 -17.58 -27.89 -3.54
CA ILE A 554 -18.81 -28.65 -3.22
C ILE A 554 -18.59 -29.79 -2.23
N THR A 555 -17.34 -30.02 -1.78
CA THR A 555 -16.98 -31.01 -0.74
C THR A 555 -16.11 -30.34 0.33
N ASP A 556 -16.08 -30.96 1.54
CA ASP A 556 -15.27 -30.45 2.66
C ASP A 556 -13.79 -30.33 2.32
N GLU A 557 -13.22 -31.29 1.57
CA GLU A 557 -11.83 -31.27 1.15
C GLU A 557 -11.54 -30.10 0.20
N GLN A 558 -12.44 -29.84 -0.74
CA GLN A 558 -12.34 -28.68 -1.65
C GLN A 558 -12.51 -27.37 -0.89
N PHE A 559 -13.41 -27.33 0.09
CA PHE A 559 -13.64 -26.13 0.90
C PHE A 559 -12.43 -25.80 1.80
N LEU A 560 -11.74 -26.82 2.34
CA LEU A 560 -10.49 -26.65 3.09
C LEU A 560 -9.29 -26.25 2.23
N ASP A 561 -9.35 -26.46 0.92
CA ASP A 561 -8.31 -26.03 -0.03
C ASP A 561 -8.40 -24.54 -0.37
N ILE A 562 -9.47 -23.86 0.08
CA ILE A 562 -9.66 -22.41 -0.09
C ILE A 562 -8.86 -21.65 0.97
N SER A 563 -8.15 -20.59 0.55
CA SER A 563 -7.36 -19.73 1.43
C SER A 563 -8.24 -19.03 2.48
N GLY A 564 -7.83 -19.06 3.74
CA GLY A 564 -8.59 -18.46 4.86
C GLY A 564 -9.72 -19.35 5.42
N VAL A 565 -9.82 -20.62 4.96
CA VAL A 565 -10.72 -21.62 5.50
C VAL A 565 -9.94 -22.64 6.34
N GLY A 566 -10.16 -22.64 7.65
CA GLY A 566 -9.66 -23.64 8.58
C GLY A 566 -10.78 -24.57 9.04
N ASN A 567 -10.43 -25.70 9.72
CA ASN A 567 -11.41 -26.68 10.21
C ASN A 567 -12.51 -26.06 11.06
N SER A 568 -12.22 -25.06 11.88
CA SER A 568 -13.21 -24.36 12.71
C SER A 568 -14.29 -23.65 11.85
N LYS A 569 -13.87 -22.97 10.79
CA LYS A 569 -14.78 -22.25 9.88
C LYS A 569 -15.53 -23.21 8.95
N LEU A 570 -14.88 -24.29 8.51
CA LEU A 570 -15.58 -25.35 7.76
C LEU A 570 -16.71 -25.93 8.59
N ASN A 571 -16.44 -26.38 9.83
CA ASN A 571 -17.45 -26.99 10.70
C ASN A 571 -18.58 -26.02 11.05
N LYS A 572 -18.32 -24.72 11.07
CA LYS A 572 -19.30 -23.71 11.49
C LYS A 572 -20.13 -23.17 10.33
N TYR A 573 -19.52 -22.95 9.18
CA TYR A 573 -20.12 -22.24 8.04
C TYR A 573 -20.12 -23.02 6.72
N GLY A 574 -19.26 -24.06 6.61
CA GLY A 574 -19.02 -24.78 5.35
C GLY A 574 -20.30 -25.28 4.68
N ASP A 575 -21.18 -25.95 5.44
CA ASP A 575 -22.44 -26.50 4.92
C ASP A 575 -23.34 -25.44 4.29
N LYS A 576 -23.46 -24.25 4.93
CA LYS A 576 -24.30 -23.16 4.43
C LYS A 576 -23.77 -22.60 3.11
N PHE A 577 -22.44 -22.39 3.02
CA PHE A 577 -21.80 -21.85 1.81
C PHE A 577 -21.78 -22.88 0.67
N MET A 578 -21.44 -24.14 0.94
CA MET A 578 -21.45 -25.19 -0.07
C MET A 578 -22.86 -25.44 -0.61
N ALA A 579 -23.90 -25.35 0.22
CA ALA A 579 -25.29 -25.47 -0.23
C ALA A 579 -25.64 -24.38 -1.25
N LYS A 580 -25.24 -23.10 -0.97
CA LYS A 580 -25.50 -21.98 -1.89
C LYS A 580 -24.68 -22.09 -3.18
N ILE A 581 -23.45 -22.58 -3.11
CA ILE A 581 -22.63 -22.84 -4.29
C ILE A 581 -23.23 -23.94 -5.15
N LYS A 582 -23.71 -25.03 -4.55
CA LYS A 582 -24.39 -26.14 -5.27
C LYS A 582 -25.69 -25.66 -5.95
N GLU A 583 -26.51 -24.87 -5.24
CA GLU A 583 -27.73 -24.26 -5.80
C GLU A 583 -27.41 -23.42 -7.05
N TYR A 584 -26.36 -22.58 -7.00
CA TYR A 584 -25.93 -21.75 -8.13
C TYR A 584 -25.37 -22.57 -9.31
N ILE A 585 -24.60 -23.62 -9.03
CA ILE A 585 -24.05 -24.53 -10.05
C ILE A 585 -25.20 -25.23 -10.79
N GLU A 586 -26.21 -25.72 -10.06
CA GLU A 586 -27.38 -26.39 -10.63
C GLU A 586 -28.24 -25.42 -11.45
N GLU A 587 -28.49 -24.20 -10.93
CA GLU A 587 -29.28 -23.16 -11.61
C GLU A 587 -28.64 -22.71 -12.93
N LYS A 588 -27.32 -22.52 -12.94
CA LYS A 588 -26.56 -22.04 -14.11
C LYS A 588 -26.00 -23.17 -15.00
N ASN A 589 -26.23 -24.44 -14.62
CA ASN A 589 -25.74 -25.65 -15.32
C ASN A 589 -24.21 -25.60 -15.59
N ILE A 590 -23.41 -25.30 -14.54
CA ILE A 590 -21.96 -25.11 -14.62
C ILE A 590 -21.23 -26.44 -14.36
N GLU A 591 -20.31 -26.84 -15.24
CA GLU A 591 -19.36 -27.94 -14.96
C GLU A 591 -18.15 -27.41 -14.17
N VAL A 592 -17.99 -27.89 -12.93
CA VAL A 592 -16.86 -27.48 -12.07
C VAL A 592 -15.72 -28.47 -12.20
N ASN A 593 -14.59 -28.02 -12.77
CA ASN A 593 -13.34 -28.80 -12.81
C ASN A 593 -12.41 -28.37 -11.68
N TRP A 594 -12.28 -29.20 -10.62
CA TRP A 594 -11.49 -28.90 -9.45
C TRP A 594 -10.02 -29.33 -9.59
N SER A 595 -9.08 -28.44 -9.28
CA SER A 595 -7.65 -28.75 -9.14
C SER A 595 -7.19 -28.38 -7.72
N PHE A 596 -6.67 -29.34 -6.95
CA PHE A 596 -6.15 -29.09 -5.60
C PHE A 596 -4.82 -28.31 -5.67
N ASN A 597 -4.68 -27.29 -4.83
CA ASN A 597 -3.40 -26.61 -4.61
C ASN A 597 -2.47 -27.56 -3.86
N ARG A 598 -1.54 -28.21 -4.57
CA ARG A 598 -0.56 -29.14 -3.98
C ARG A 598 0.50 -28.41 -3.15
N THR A 599 0.13 -27.98 -1.95
CA THR A 599 1.06 -27.60 -0.90
C THR A 599 0.44 -27.86 0.48
N LYS A 600 0.07 -29.13 0.74
CA LYS A 600 -0.14 -29.61 2.12
C LYS A 600 0.65 -30.91 2.28
N SER A 601 1.74 -30.84 3.04
CA SER A 601 2.40 -32.03 3.56
C SER A 601 1.47 -32.71 4.56
N THR A 602 0.80 -33.76 4.15
CA THR A 602 0.20 -34.73 5.06
C THR A 602 1.30 -35.64 5.61
N ASN A 603 1.62 -35.50 6.89
CA ASN A 603 2.29 -36.56 7.62
C ASN A 603 1.29 -37.72 7.77
N ILE A 604 1.43 -38.73 6.96
CA ILE A 604 0.86 -40.05 7.19
C ILE A 604 2.01 -40.91 7.76
N SER A 605 1.75 -41.48 8.94
CA SER A 605 2.61 -42.42 9.62
C SER A 605 2.94 -43.61 8.72
N PHE A 606 4.22 -43.95 8.70
CA PHE A 606 4.71 -45.23 8.20
C PHE A 606 4.05 -46.36 8.95
N ASP A 607 3.23 -47.14 8.24
CA ASP A 607 3.13 -48.60 8.29
C ASP A 607 2.11 -49.05 7.24
N GLU A 608 2.52 -50.12 6.50
CA GLU A 608 1.80 -50.87 5.48
C GLU A 608 1.79 -50.26 4.04
N VAL A 609 2.59 -50.75 3.17
CA VAL A 609 2.39 -51.87 2.23
C VAL A 609 3.59 -51.96 1.28
N LEU A 610 4.32 -53.06 1.40
CA LEU A 610 5.15 -53.61 0.35
C LEU A 610 4.22 -54.26 -0.71
N GLU A 611 4.51 -54.01 -1.94
CA GLU A 611 4.56 -54.90 -3.09
C GLU A 611 4.06 -54.31 -4.43
N ASN A 612 4.98 -54.52 -5.37
CA ASN A 612 4.81 -54.57 -6.84
C ASN A 612 5.03 -53.30 -7.70
N ASP A 613 6.19 -53.23 -8.16
CA ASP A 613 6.85 -53.60 -9.42
C ASP A 613 6.85 -52.58 -10.56
N ASP A 614 8.10 -52.28 -10.89
CA ASP A 614 8.68 -52.01 -12.21
C ASP A 614 8.48 -50.73 -13.01
N ASN A 615 9.63 -50.06 -13.07
CA ASN A 615 10.17 -49.34 -14.26
C ASN A 615 9.73 -47.89 -14.54
N LYS A 616 10.48 -46.92 -14.12
CA LYS A 616 11.61 -46.30 -14.85
C LYS A 616 12.24 -45.13 -14.09
N LYS A 617 13.56 -45.23 -13.94
CA LYS A 617 14.50 -44.21 -13.44
C LYS A 617 14.36 -42.89 -14.21
N TYR A 618 14.24 -41.75 -13.45
CA TYR A 618 15.09 -40.59 -13.69
C TYR A 618 15.39 -39.88 -12.36
N SER A 619 16.65 -39.59 -12.18
CA SER A 619 17.33 -39.11 -11.00
C SER A 619 16.86 -37.74 -10.52
N LYS A 620 16.59 -37.60 -9.21
CA LYS A 620 16.54 -36.33 -8.50
C LYS A 620 17.96 -35.89 -8.13
N THR A 621 18.43 -34.80 -8.69
CA THR A 621 19.42 -33.94 -8.04
C THR A 621 18.70 -32.74 -7.46
N LYS A 622 18.89 -32.55 -6.16
CA LYS A 622 18.52 -31.33 -5.42
C LYS A 622 19.51 -30.25 -5.81
N GLU A 623 19.00 -29.09 -6.25
CA GLU A 623 19.73 -27.83 -6.15
C GLU A 623 18.77 -26.71 -5.69
N GLU A 624 19.32 -25.82 -4.87
CA GLU A 624 18.71 -24.73 -4.14
C GLU A 624 18.08 -23.68 -5.08
N GLY A 625 16.97 -23.08 -4.64
CA GLY A 625 16.10 -22.24 -5.44
C GLY A 625 16.64 -20.84 -5.73
N GLU A 626 17.18 -20.63 -6.92
CA GLU A 626 17.16 -19.32 -7.58
C GLU A 626 15.79 -19.13 -8.26
N LYS A 627 15.19 -17.91 -8.09
CA LYS A 627 13.97 -17.52 -8.80
C LYS A 627 14.24 -17.55 -10.30
N ARG A 628 13.69 -18.53 -11.02
CA ARG A 628 13.80 -18.64 -12.48
C ARG A 628 13.27 -17.37 -13.14
N LYS A 629 14.07 -16.79 -14.04
CA LYS A 629 13.71 -15.59 -14.79
C LYS A 629 12.56 -15.89 -15.78
N SER A 630 11.73 -14.89 -16.07
CA SER A 630 10.52 -15.07 -16.89
C SER A 630 10.81 -15.53 -18.32
N HIS A 631 11.95 -15.14 -18.90
CA HIS A 631 12.36 -15.57 -20.22
C HIS A 631 12.82 -17.04 -20.25
N ASP A 632 13.42 -17.57 -19.18
CA ASP A 632 13.77 -18.99 -19.07
C ASP A 632 12.53 -19.87 -19.13
N ILE A 633 11.47 -19.45 -18.44
CA ILE A 633 10.17 -20.14 -18.48
C ILE A 633 9.59 -20.14 -19.91
N THR A 634 9.68 -19.01 -20.65
CA THR A 634 9.25 -18.96 -22.05
C THR A 634 10.03 -19.95 -22.92
N VAL A 635 11.34 -20.00 -22.74
CA VAL A 635 12.23 -20.90 -23.50
C VAL A 635 11.93 -22.37 -23.19
N ASP A 636 11.64 -22.70 -21.92
CA ASP A 636 11.21 -24.06 -21.54
C ASP A 636 9.94 -24.48 -22.28
N TYR A 637 8.95 -23.59 -22.43
CA TYR A 637 7.75 -23.86 -23.23
C TYR A 637 8.05 -24.04 -24.71
N ILE A 638 8.99 -23.28 -25.29
CA ILE A 638 9.40 -23.43 -26.67
C ILE A 638 10.12 -24.78 -26.87
N LYS A 639 10.97 -25.18 -25.92
CA LYS A 639 11.65 -26.52 -25.95
C LYS A 639 10.66 -27.67 -25.87
N LEU A 640 9.49 -27.45 -25.24
CA LEU A 640 8.39 -28.42 -25.26
C LEU A 640 7.57 -28.43 -26.55
N GLY A 641 7.98 -27.65 -27.57
CA GLY A 641 7.37 -27.65 -28.90
C GLY A 641 6.14 -26.74 -29.04
N LYS A 642 5.86 -25.87 -28.09
CA LYS A 642 4.72 -24.93 -28.18
C LYS A 642 5.04 -23.72 -29.05
N SER A 643 4.04 -23.28 -29.84
CA SER A 643 4.13 -22.05 -30.61
C SER A 643 4.13 -20.79 -29.74
N LEU A 644 4.68 -19.68 -30.27
CA LEU A 644 4.71 -18.43 -29.52
C LEU A 644 3.31 -17.91 -29.17
N LYS A 645 2.30 -18.19 -30.00
CA LYS A 645 0.89 -17.85 -29.75
C LYS A 645 0.28 -18.67 -28.60
N GLU A 646 0.57 -19.98 -28.57
CA GLU A 646 0.13 -20.85 -27.47
C GLU A 646 0.76 -20.45 -26.14
N ILE A 647 2.05 -20.14 -26.14
CA ILE A 647 2.77 -19.68 -24.95
C ILE A 647 2.19 -18.34 -24.44
N ALA A 648 1.90 -17.41 -25.36
CA ALA A 648 1.27 -16.15 -25.03
C ALA A 648 -0.08 -16.35 -24.32
N LYS A 649 -0.89 -17.27 -24.84
CA LYS A 649 -2.21 -17.62 -24.26
C LYS A 649 -2.08 -18.32 -22.91
N GLU A 650 -1.21 -19.32 -22.76
CA GLU A 650 -1.04 -20.09 -21.52
C GLU A 650 -0.42 -19.26 -20.39
N ARG A 651 0.51 -18.37 -20.73
CA ARG A 651 1.15 -17.50 -19.74
C ARG A 651 0.40 -16.20 -19.49
N ASN A 652 -0.72 -15.99 -20.17
CA ASN A 652 -1.50 -14.74 -20.15
C ASN A 652 -0.63 -13.50 -20.38
N LEU A 653 0.27 -13.58 -21.38
CA LEU A 653 1.20 -12.51 -21.75
C LEU A 653 0.96 -12.09 -23.21
N ALA A 654 1.24 -10.82 -23.51
CA ALA A 654 1.19 -10.36 -24.89
C ALA A 654 2.23 -11.08 -25.76
N LEU A 655 1.90 -11.37 -27.03
CA LEU A 655 2.80 -12.01 -27.98
C LEU A 655 4.14 -11.25 -28.12
N THR A 656 4.06 -9.91 -28.08
CA THR A 656 5.22 -9.03 -28.08
C THR A 656 6.14 -9.24 -26.87
N THR A 657 5.58 -9.58 -25.71
CA THR A 657 6.33 -9.93 -24.50
C THR A 657 7.03 -11.28 -24.66
N ILE A 658 6.36 -12.26 -25.23
CA ILE A 658 6.94 -13.59 -25.49
C ILE A 658 8.11 -13.50 -26.48
N MET A 659 7.96 -12.74 -27.57
CA MET A 659 9.06 -12.47 -28.51
C MET A 659 10.21 -11.69 -27.83
N GLY A 660 9.88 -10.74 -26.94
CA GLY A 660 10.86 -10.01 -26.12
C GLY A 660 11.65 -10.93 -25.17
N HIS A 661 11.00 -11.93 -24.57
CA HIS A 661 11.68 -12.93 -23.74
C HIS A 661 12.70 -13.75 -24.53
N VAL A 662 12.39 -14.14 -25.78
CA VAL A 662 13.34 -14.85 -26.64
C VAL A 662 14.52 -13.95 -26.98
N GLN A 663 14.27 -12.69 -27.31
CA GLN A 663 15.33 -11.71 -27.60
C GLN A 663 16.22 -11.47 -26.38
N GLN A 664 15.64 -11.38 -25.18
CA GLN A 664 16.39 -11.20 -23.92
C GLN A 664 17.24 -12.43 -23.61
N TYR A 665 16.71 -13.63 -23.79
CA TYR A 665 17.46 -14.88 -23.61
C TYR A 665 18.72 -14.95 -24.48
N ILE A 666 18.60 -14.50 -25.76
CA ILE A 666 19.73 -14.40 -26.67
C ILE A 666 20.73 -13.31 -26.23
N SER A 667 20.23 -12.14 -25.81
CA SER A 667 21.09 -11.03 -25.40
C SER A 667 21.89 -11.30 -24.12
N GLU A 668 21.46 -12.26 -23.30
CA GLU A 668 22.20 -12.76 -22.13
C GLU A 668 23.29 -13.79 -22.50
N GLY A 669 23.53 -14.03 -23.79
CA GLY A 669 24.60 -14.91 -24.28
C GLY A 669 24.22 -16.40 -24.35
N ASN A 670 22.92 -16.72 -24.27
CA ASN A 670 22.46 -18.11 -24.36
C ASN A 670 22.26 -18.53 -25.81
N GLU A 671 22.75 -19.72 -26.19
CA GLU A 671 22.57 -20.31 -27.49
C GLU A 671 21.16 -20.88 -27.67
N ILE A 672 20.58 -20.73 -28.89
CA ILE A 672 19.31 -21.33 -29.28
C ILE A 672 19.54 -22.65 -30.01
N ASN A 673 19.46 -23.75 -29.25
CA ASN A 673 19.63 -25.12 -29.79
C ASN A 673 18.27 -25.81 -30.07
N PHE A 674 17.19 -25.03 -30.26
CA PHE A 674 15.82 -25.50 -30.48
C PHE A 674 15.14 -24.66 -31.55
N LYS A 675 14.14 -25.27 -32.24
CA LYS A 675 13.43 -24.63 -33.35
C LYS A 675 12.34 -23.70 -32.80
N ILE A 676 12.33 -22.45 -33.29
CA ILE A 676 11.26 -21.46 -33.00
C ILE A 676 10.51 -21.23 -34.31
N ASN A 677 9.20 -21.42 -34.30
CA ASN A 677 8.37 -21.19 -35.48
C ASN A 677 8.02 -19.70 -35.59
N LEU A 678 8.82 -18.95 -36.33
CA LEU A 678 8.61 -17.54 -36.62
C LEU A 678 7.89 -17.31 -37.95
N GLU A 679 7.84 -18.32 -38.82
CA GLU A 679 7.27 -18.24 -40.18
C GLU A 679 5.73 -18.18 -40.18
N GLU A 680 5.10 -18.32 -39.01
CA GLU A 680 3.66 -18.12 -38.84
C GLU A 680 3.23 -16.64 -38.82
N PHE A 681 4.18 -15.69 -38.82
CA PHE A 681 3.92 -14.25 -38.67
C PHE A 681 4.16 -13.45 -39.95
N PHE A 682 4.80 -14.01 -40.96
CA PHE A 682 5.12 -13.35 -42.22
C PHE A 682 5.22 -14.37 -43.38
N ASP A 683 4.99 -13.92 -44.59
CA ASP A 683 5.23 -14.72 -45.77
C ASP A 683 6.61 -14.39 -46.41
N ASN A 684 7.00 -15.15 -47.44
CA ASN A 684 8.31 -15.01 -48.10
C ASN A 684 8.52 -13.65 -48.78
N ASP A 685 7.47 -12.96 -49.19
CA ASP A 685 7.57 -11.65 -49.86
C ASP A 685 7.64 -10.53 -48.80
N GLU A 686 6.87 -10.64 -47.70
CA GLU A 686 6.99 -9.78 -46.56
C GLU A 686 8.38 -9.87 -45.90
N GLU A 687 8.95 -11.08 -45.80
CA GLU A 687 10.30 -11.27 -45.26
C GLU A 687 11.34 -10.51 -46.07
N LYS A 688 11.31 -10.62 -47.42
CA LYS A 688 12.26 -9.92 -48.31
C LYS A 688 12.16 -8.39 -48.16
N ILE A 689 10.92 -7.87 -48.09
CA ILE A 689 10.67 -6.44 -47.94
C ILE A 689 11.22 -5.94 -46.59
N ILE A 690 10.94 -6.68 -45.50
CA ILE A 690 11.40 -6.30 -44.14
C ILE A 690 12.92 -6.40 -44.06
N LEU A 691 13.55 -7.45 -44.61
CA LEU A 691 15.01 -7.58 -44.58
C LEU A 691 15.69 -6.45 -45.34
N LYS A 692 15.14 -6.01 -46.50
CA LYS A 692 15.66 -4.87 -47.23
C LYS A 692 15.54 -3.58 -46.42
N ALA A 693 14.44 -3.35 -45.75
CA ALA A 693 14.24 -2.21 -44.86
C ALA A 693 15.21 -2.26 -43.64
N ILE A 694 15.47 -3.43 -43.08
CA ILE A 694 16.45 -3.62 -42.01
C ILE A 694 17.87 -3.27 -42.47
N ASP A 695 18.23 -3.59 -43.74
CA ASP A 695 19.56 -3.27 -44.27
C ASP A 695 19.72 -1.75 -44.54
N GLU A 696 18.63 -1.01 -44.75
CA GLU A 696 18.63 0.44 -44.94
C GLU A 696 18.68 1.23 -43.60
N VAL A 697 17.89 0.85 -42.57
CA VAL A 697 17.73 1.64 -41.33
C VAL A 697 18.18 0.91 -40.08
N GLY A 698 18.66 -0.34 -40.22
CA GLY A 698 19.03 -1.18 -39.06
C GLY A 698 17.79 -1.77 -38.36
N TYR A 699 18.02 -2.57 -37.29
CA TYR A 699 16.96 -3.25 -36.55
C TYR A 699 16.78 -2.80 -35.10
N ASN A 700 17.44 -1.68 -34.71
CA ASN A 700 17.38 -1.18 -33.35
C ASN A 700 16.02 -0.56 -32.99
N LYS A 701 15.28 -0.05 -33.97
CA LYS A 701 13.96 0.55 -33.77
C LYS A 701 12.98 0.03 -34.82
N LEU A 702 11.98 -0.74 -34.35
CA LEU A 702 10.94 -1.30 -35.22
C LEU A 702 10.11 -0.23 -35.95
N LYS A 703 10.02 0.99 -35.38
CA LYS A 703 9.31 2.11 -35.99
C LYS A 703 9.97 2.56 -37.28
N ASP A 704 11.29 2.66 -37.32
CA ASP A 704 12.04 3.11 -38.48
C ASP A 704 11.86 2.12 -39.67
N ILE A 705 11.78 0.81 -39.35
CA ILE A 705 11.46 -0.23 -40.36
C ILE A 705 10.02 -0.07 -40.82
N LYS A 706 9.07 0.15 -39.90
CA LYS A 706 7.64 0.28 -40.24
C LYS A 706 7.34 1.46 -41.13
N GLU A 707 8.11 2.54 -41.06
CA GLU A 707 7.95 3.74 -41.90
C GLU A 707 8.38 3.52 -43.36
N ILE A 708 9.21 2.47 -43.65
CA ILE A 708 9.73 2.16 -44.96
C ILE A 708 8.94 1.03 -45.66
N VAL A 709 8.42 0.06 -44.85
CA VAL A 709 7.66 -1.07 -45.39
C VAL A 709 6.20 -0.68 -45.65
N PRO A 710 5.50 -1.38 -46.59
CA PRO A 710 4.07 -1.20 -46.89
C PRO A 710 3.22 -1.25 -45.62
N SER A 711 2.10 -0.49 -45.63
CA SER A 711 1.18 -0.34 -44.48
C SER A 711 0.53 -1.66 -44.04
N GLU A 712 0.41 -2.62 -44.96
CA GLU A 712 -0.18 -3.96 -44.75
C GLU A 712 0.70 -4.84 -43.86
N ILE A 713 2.03 -4.64 -43.84
CA ILE A 713 2.97 -5.45 -43.05
C ILE A 713 2.83 -5.08 -41.55
N THR A 714 2.49 -6.06 -40.73
CA THR A 714 2.21 -5.84 -39.29
C THR A 714 3.49 -5.66 -38.47
N TYR A 715 3.38 -5.04 -37.31
CA TYR A 715 4.50 -4.95 -36.36
C TYR A 715 4.97 -6.31 -35.84
N ASP A 716 4.07 -7.30 -35.77
CA ASP A 716 4.42 -8.66 -35.34
C ASP A 716 5.25 -9.37 -36.42
N ALA A 717 4.94 -9.17 -37.73
CA ALA A 717 5.75 -9.64 -38.84
C ALA A 717 7.16 -9.04 -38.82
N ILE A 718 7.27 -7.70 -38.65
CA ILE A 718 8.56 -7.01 -38.56
C ILE A 718 9.38 -7.54 -37.37
N ARG A 719 8.76 -7.73 -36.21
CA ARG A 719 9.44 -8.24 -35.01
C ARG A 719 9.89 -9.68 -35.17
N ALA A 720 9.08 -10.53 -35.80
CA ALA A 720 9.42 -11.92 -36.08
C ALA A 720 10.62 -12.05 -37.04
N VAL A 721 10.67 -11.22 -38.11
CA VAL A 721 11.81 -11.19 -39.03
C VAL A 721 13.08 -10.65 -38.37
N VAL A 722 12.97 -9.59 -37.55
CA VAL A 722 14.10 -9.08 -36.75
C VAL A 722 14.62 -10.15 -35.80
N LEU A 723 13.73 -10.87 -35.11
CA LEU A 723 14.11 -11.96 -34.22
C LEU A 723 14.78 -13.12 -34.99
N LYS A 724 14.24 -13.51 -36.17
CA LYS A 724 14.84 -14.52 -37.07
C LYS A 724 16.25 -14.11 -37.48
N LYS A 725 16.47 -12.83 -37.83
CA LYS A 725 17.79 -12.29 -38.19
C LYS A 725 18.75 -12.34 -36.99
N ILE A 726 18.31 -11.99 -35.79
CA ILE A 726 19.13 -12.06 -34.55
C ILE A 726 19.53 -13.52 -34.25
N ILE A 727 18.61 -14.47 -34.41
CA ILE A 727 18.89 -15.90 -34.18
C ILE A 727 19.90 -16.43 -35.21
N SER A 728 19.88 -15.93 -36.45
CA SER A 728 20.82 -16.38 -37.50
C SER A 728 22.23 -15.82 -37.36
N TYR A 729 22.44 -14.81 -36.53
CA TYR A 729 23.76 -14.21 -36.25
C TYR A 729 24.43 -14.75 -34.97
N ASN A 730 23.70 -15.49 -34.14
CA ASN A 730 24.19 -16.19 -32.96
C ASN A 730 24.23 -17.71 -33.19
#